data_81b95559453b283793641d1e34d77daa
#
_entry.id   81b95559453b283793641d1e34d77daa
#
_cell.length_a   1.000
_cell.length_b   1.000
_cell.length_c   1.000
_cell.angle_alpha   90.00
_cell.angle_beta   90.00
_cell.angle_gamma   90.00
#
_symmetry.space_group_name_H-M   'P 1'
#
loop_
_entity.id
_entity.type
_entity.pdbx_description
1 polymer ?
#
loop_
_entity_poly.entity_id
_entity_poly.type
_entity_poly.pdbx_seq_one_letter_code
_entity_poly.pdbx_strand_id
1 'polypeptide(L)'
;MKKAKFLLPGAVTALSALCLAVIVWLAVAGRRDAAEFAEAAGAFEQGDYRSALPRLAAVVGKDPSNAAAYRMLGAIFESERNYSSALFCYRQAKGLDPQDPALKTKYAEMLSAVGDARTLLNSFKQDFDRKKLSGDDLFYYLEALIADGKSEAAEAVLKTGQPDEAARIAYLRGFLALKRNDPAAALHSFAKIPDGALPVPARLRLLGMTGAVQFAAGNEAEAEKAFRLLAAEVPETGDYLLAQFYRRTGREREYRVQLEETVQANPLLTAARIELAEQYAGEKNTAGLKQLLRQPNNRAEAEAFSYIEAMRALLEGRFADAEKSLSAAAAFAGRPLYQAIRMQCRIARQDVGMLPESVNALLRLTPTPEARSQVVSELFPLLLELARRDAGTEAAECAELILSVSDQPSPARTTALEVRLQTAAAAGDPAGMLRSAAALLKENPDHPAANLAMGDAQLAMRKPDAALDCFNRLPADSPTAQFGKARAFAMQQKPDEADRMYAAAWRQAPGNPVLFESYAAFLIDRKRGGEIAALAVELPATPGARHLAAFQQARAAEAGNSPDEARKHYLDALAALEKLPPSPAVDYRRAYLSALAGRDTEAEALYGRLLEDNPQSLPVLLNLSEVKAALGKKQEALSLARSAARLAPDSEAARQCLKRRGQENRP
;
A
#
# COMPACT_ATOMS: atom_id res chain seq x y z
N MET A 1 91.42 12.61 -22.52
CA MET A 1 91.41 11.15 -22.35
C MET A 1 92.17 10.76 -21.05
N LYS A 2 91.66 9.92 -20.20
CA LYS A 2 92.09 9.36 -18.91
C LYS A 2 91.28 9.92 -17.72
N LYS A 3 90.14 9.29 -17.39
CA LYS A 3 89.61 9.08 -16.02
C LYS A 3 88.25 8.36 -16.12
N ALA A 4 88.24 7.13 -16.58
CA ALA A 4 87.08 6.26 -16.50
C ALA A 4 87.48 4.77 -16.51
N LYS A 5 88.24 4.32 -15.51
CA LYS A 5 88.65 2.91 -15.39
C LYS A 5 88.82 2.42 -13.95
N PHE A 6 88.13 2.96 -12.94
CA PHE A 6 88.33 2.41 -11.57
C PHE A 6 87.02 2.30 -10.77
N LEU A 7 85.85 2.22 -11.39
CA LEU A 7 84.61 2.03 -10.66
C LEU A 7 83.89 0.68 -10.95
N LEU A 8 84.42 -0.17 -11.83
CA LEU A 8 83.74 -1.44 -12.20
C LEU A 8 83.92 -2.63 -11.22
N PRO A 9 85.04 -2.83 -10.51
CA PRO A 9 85.12 -4.01 -9.62
C PRO A 9 84.26 -3.92 -8.36
N GLY A 10 84.13 -2.74 -7.77
CA GLY A 10 83.34 -2.57 -6.53
C GLY A 10 81.81 -2.65 -6.73
N ALA A 11 81.34 -2.19 -7.89
CA ALA A 11 79.91 -2.27 -8.24
C ALA A 11 79.49 -3.71 -8.57
N VAL A 12 80.32 -4.50 -9.23
CA VAL A 12 80.06 -5.91 -9.52
C VAL A 12 80.07 -6.76 -8.25
N THR A 13 81.00 -6.51 -7.32
CA THR A 13 81.03 -7.20 -6.02
C THR A 13 79.85 -6.81 -5.11
N ALA A 14 79.44 -5.56 -5.12
CA ALA A 14 78.24 -5.12 -4.38
C ALA A 14 76.98 -5.73 -4.95
N LEU A 15 76.85 -5.80 -6.30
CA LEU A 15 75.69 -6.41 -6.96
C LEU A 15 75.64 -7.94 -6.69
N SER A 16 76.78 -8.62 -6.75
CA SER A 16 76.86 -10.05 -6.44
C SER A 16 76.57 -10.38 -4.97
N ALA A 17 77.00 -9.53 -4.01
CA ALA A 17 76.64 -9.65 -2.62
C ALA A 17 75.15 -9.40 -2.35
N LEU A 18 74.56 -8.43 -3.04
CA LEU A 18 73.11 -8.17 -2.98
C LEU A 18 72.30 -9.34 -3.58
N CYS A 19 72.70 -9.89 -4.72
CA CYS A 19 72.11 -11.07 -5.30
C CYS A 19 72.21 -12.29 -4.38
N LEU A 20 73.35 -12.52 -3.76
CA LEU A 20 73.52 -13.59 -2.78
C LEU A 20 72.67 -13.40 -1.54
N ALA A 21 72.59 -12.19 -1.02
CA ALA A 21 71.73 -11.84 0.13
C ALA A 21 70.23 -12.04 -0.24
N VAL A 22 69.80 -11.68 -1.43
CA VAL A 22 68.45 -11.91 -1.93
C VAL A 22 68.19 -13.41 -2.10
N ILE A 23 69.13 -14.18 -2.66
CA ILE A 23 69.00 -15.63 -2.79
C ILE A 23 68.92 -16.33 -1.42
N VAL A 24 69.77 -15.91 -0.46
CA VAL A 24 69.74 -16.43 0.91
C VAL A 24 68.45 -16.05 1.61
N TRP A 25 67.98 -14.78 1.42
CA TRP A 25 66.69 -14.35 1.97
C TRP A 25 65.53 -15.11 1.38
N LEU A 26 65.50 -15.32 0.05
CA LEU A 26 64.49 -16.13 -0.63
C LEU A 26 64.52 -17.59 -0.16
N ALA A 27 65.73 -18.18 0.06
CA ALA A 27 65.89 -19.55 0.56
C ALA A 27 65.42 -19.68 2.03
N VAL A 28 65.67 -18.68 2.86
CA VAL A 28 65.18 -18.62 4.25
C VAL A 28 63.69 -18.37 4.32
N ALA A 29 63.18 -17.49 3.49
CA ALA A 29 61.74 -17.22 3.38
C ALA A 29 61.00 -18.50 2.88
N GLY A 30 61.50 -19.15 1.83
CA GLY A 30 60.91 -20.40 1.31
C GLY A 30 60.95 -21.54 2.34
N ARG A 31 62.02 -21.66 3.18
CA ARG A 31 62.03 -22.62 4.29
C ARG A 31 61.02 -22.31 5.37
N ARG A 32 60.77 -21.04 5.65
CA ARG A 32 59.80 -20.58 6.62
C ARG A 32 58.37 -20.88 6.14
N ASP A 33 58.09 -20.57 4.90
CA ASP A 33 56.76 -20.85 4.27
C ASP A 33 56.49 -22.36 4.17
N ALA A 34 57.52 -23.16 3.87
CA ALA A 34 57.43 -24.61 3.88
C ALA A 34 57.16 -25.18 5.28
N ALA A 35 57.79 -24.62 6.32
CA ALA A 35 57.54 -25.00 7.72
C ALA A 35 56.13 -24.66 8.19
N GLU A 36 55.63 -23.45 7.84
CA GLU A 36 54.25 -23.03 8.15
C GLU A 36 53.22 -23.96 7.45
N PHE A 37 53.47 -24.31 6.19
CA PHE A 37 52.60 -25.27 5.48
C PHE A 37 52.65 -26.65 6.14
N ALA A 38 53.84 -27.16 6.51
CA ALA A 38 53.97 -28.48 7.15
C ALA A 38 53.26 -28.52 8.52
N GLU A 39 53.31 -27.43 9.30
CA GLU A 39 52.56 -27.31 10.56
C GLU A 39 51.04 -27.30 10.32
N ALA A 40 50.59 -26.55 9.32
CA ALA A 40 49.18 -26.49 8.95
C ALA A 40 48.67 -27.85 8.42
N ALA A 41 49.47 -28.53 7.59
CA ALA A 41 49.18 -29.86 7.09
C ALA A 41 49.13 -30.91 8.20
N GLY A 42 50.07 -30.84 9.17
CA GLY A 42 50.07 -31.69 10.35
C GLY A 42 48.81 -31.56 11.19
N ALA A 43 48.33 -30.31 11.42
CA ALA A 43 47.07 -30.08 12.10
C ALA A 43 45.88 -30.65 11.33
N PHE A 44 45.88 -30.51 9.99
CA PHE A 44 44.84 -31.07 9.14
C PHE A 44 44.82 -32.62 9.22
N GLU A 45 45.98 -33.28 9.14
CA GLU A 45 46.07 -34.73 9.22
C GLU A 45 45.63 -35.28 10.59
N GLN A 46 45.80 -34.51 11.63
CA GLN A 46 45.32 -34.82 12.99
C GLN A 46 43.82 -34.57 13.18
N GLY A 47 43.15 -34.06 12.16
CA GLY A 47 41.73 -33.68 12.23
C GLY A 47 41.44 -32.42 13.02
N ASP A 48 42.47 -31.68 13.43
CA ASP A 48 42.31 -30.37 14.11
C ASP A 48 42.07 -29.27 13.08
N TYR A 49 40.86 -29.31 12.50
CA TYR A 49 40.43 -28.37 11.45
C TYR A 49 40.34 -26.94 11.98
N ARG A 50 40.08 -26.78 13.28
CA ARG A 50 39.96 -25.46 13.89
C ARG A 50 41.31 -24.72 13.88
N SER A 51 42.42 -25.44 14.13
CA SER A 51 43.79 -24.89 14.08
C SER A 51 44.32 -24.87 12.64
N ALA A 52 43.98 -25.83 11.82
CA ALA A 52 44.44 -25.96 10.42
C ALA A 52 43.89 -24.83 9.52
N LEU A 53 42.60 -24.48 9.63
CA LEU A 53 41.92 -23.54 8.75
C LEU A 53 42.60 -22.15 8.70
N PRO A 54 42.84 -21.44 9.82
CA PRO A 54 43.48 -20.13 9.77
C PRO A 54 44.93 -20.19 9.29
N ARG A 55 45.65 -21.27 9.56
CA ARG A 55 47.04 -21.48 9.11
C ARG A 55 47.08 -21.73 7.61
N LEU A 56 46.23 -22.61 7.08
CA LEU A 56 46.11 -22.86 5.63
C LEU A 56 45.66 -21.61 4.87
N ALA A 57 44.74 -20.82 5.45
CA ALA A 57 44.36 -19.52 4.89
C ALA A 57 45.51 -18.53 4.82
N ALA A 58 46.38 -18.50 5.85
CA ALA A 58 47.61 -17.69 5.84
C ALA A 58 48.61 -18.17 4.77
N VAL A 59 48.75 -19.50 4.59
CA VAL A 59 49.62 -20.10 3.57
C VAL A 59 49.18 -19.67 2.17
N VAL A 60 47.89 -19.83 1.80
CA VAL A 60 47.39 -19.42 0.48
C VAL A 60 47.38 -17.90 0.28
N GLY A 61 47.33 -17.13 1.37
CA GLY A 61 47.47 -15.67 1.34
C GLY A 61 48.91 -15.24 0.99
N LYS A 62 49.92 -16.02 1.37
CA LYS A 62 51.34 -15.78 1.07
C LYS A 62 51.74 -16.41 -0.27
N ASP A 63 51.31 -17.64 -0.50
CA ASP A 63 51.55 -18.43 -1.73
C ASP A 63 50.25 -18.87 -2.36
N PRO A 64 49.67 -18.07 -3.24
CA PRO A 64 48.47 -18.40 -3.98
C PRO A 64 48.64 -19.56 -4.98
N SER A 65 49.86 -20.10 -5.20
CA SER A 65 50.14 -21.22 -6.07
C SER A 65 50.15 -22.57 -5.35
N ASN A 66 49.92 -22.61 -4.03
CA ASN A 66 49.94 -23.84 -3.26
C ASN A 66 48.64 -24.65 -3.42
N ALA A 67 48.63 -25.56 -4.41
CA ALA A 67 47.48 -26.42 -4.70
C ALA A 67 47.09 -27.32 -3.54
N ALA A 68 48.10 -27.81 -2.76
CA ALA A 68 47.86 -28.69 -1.64
C ALA A 68 47.13 -27.98 -0.48
N ALA A 69 47.51 -26.71 -0.19
CA ALA A 69 46.81 -25.94 0.80
C ALA A 69 45.36 -25.64 0.41
N TYR A 70 45.09 -25.30 -0.84
CA TYR A 70 43.69 -25.16 -1.36
C TYR A 70 42.91 -26.45 -1.27
N ARG A 71 43.52 -27.62 -1.58
CA ARG A 71 42.88 -28.92 -1.44
C ARG A 71 42.48 -29.19 0.02
N MET A 72 43.35 -28.93 0.96
CA MET A 72 43.08 -29.10 2.40
C MET A 72 41.98 -28.13 2.88
N LEU A 73 42.02 -26.88 2.49
CA LEU A 73 40.95 -25.90 2.78
C LEU A 73 39.60 -26.38 2.20
N GLY A 74 39.61 -26.88 0.96
CA GLY A 74 38.44 -27.46 0.33
C GLY A 74 37.85 -28.61 1.14
N ALA A 75 38.69 -29.52 1.64
CA ALA A 75 38.26 -30.67 2.45
C ALA A 75 37.72 -30.22 3.84
N ILE A 76 38.30 -29.20 4.47
CA ILE A 76 37.75 -28.63 5.70
C ILE A 76 36.37 -28.06 5.46
N PHE A 77 36.21 -27.18 4.47
CA PHE A 77 34.90 -26.59 4.14
C PHE A 77 33.87 -27.64 3.71
N GLU A 78 34.29 -28.68 3.02
CA GLU A 78 33.42 -29.82 2.68
C GLU A 78 32.92 -30.54 3.93
N SER A 79 33.80 -30.78 4.93
CA SER A 79 33.44 -31.40 6.21
C SER A 79 32.45 -30.55 7.01
N GLU A 80 32.55 -29.22 6.89
CA GLU A 80 31.64 -28.24 7.48
C GLU A 80 30.37 -28.02 6.66
N ARG A 81 30.16 -28.78 5.56
CA ARG A 81 29.03 -28.61 4.62
C ARG A 81 28.99 -27.22 3.92
N ASN A 82 30.06 -26.44 4.00
CA ASN A 82 30.19 -25.17 3.30
C ASN A 82 30.65 -25.41 1.85
N TYR A 83 29.73 -25.95 1.04
CA TYR A 83 30.05 -26.37 -0.32
C TYR A 83 30.46 -25.22 -1.24
N SER A 84 29.99 -24.00 -1.00
CA SER A 84 30.41 -22.81 -1.79
C SER A 84 31.87 -22.47 -1.58
N SER A 85 32.35 -22.47 -0.33
CA SER A 85 33.77 -22.24 -0.01
C SER A 85 34.64 -23.41 -0.46
N ALA A 86 34.15 -24.66 -0.28
CA ALA A 86 34.82 -25.85 -0.78
C ALA A 86 34.98 -25.79 -2.31
N LEU A 87 33.92 -25.44 -3.05
CA LEU A 87 33.96 -25.26 -4.51
C LEU A 87 35.02 -24.25 -4.95
N PHE A 88 35.07 -23.10 -4.25
CA PHE A 88 36.11 -22.08 -4.52
C PHE A 88 37.51 -22.69 -4.38
N CYS A 89 37.78 -23.37 -3.25
CA CYS A 89 39.09 -23.94 -2.96
C CYS A 89 39.46 -25.04 -3.96
N TYR A 90 38.55 -25.98 -4.25
CA TYR A 90 38.82 -27.05 -5.23
C TYR A 90 38.97 -26.51 -6.65
N ARG A 91 38.28 -25.43 -7.02
CA ARG A 91 38.48 -24.75 -8.31
C ARG A 91 39.88 -24.16 -8.41
N GLN A 92 40.40 -23.50 -7.34
CA GLN A 92 41.76 -23.00 -7.32
C GLN A 92 42.78 -24.13 -7.41
N ALA A 93 42.63 -25.18 -6.57
CA ALA A 93 43.51 -26.35 -6.58
C ALA A 93 43.55 -27.01 -7.94
N LYS A 94 42.40 -27.26 -8.58
CA LYS A 94 42.30 -27.83 -9.94
C LYS A 94 42.94 -26.95 -11.01
N GLY A 95 42.84 -25.61 -10.87
CA GLY A 95 43.49 -24.64 -11.77
C GLY A 95 45.02 -24.76 -11.71
N LEU A 96 45.56 -25.03 -10.52
CA LEU A 96 46.99 -25.17 -10.27
C LEU A 96 47.51 -26.58 -10.62
N ASP A 97 46.71 -27.64 -10.40
CA ASP A 97 47.02 -29.03 -10.78
C ASP A 97 45.86 -29.64 -11.59
N PRO A 98 45.79 -29.35 -12.91
CA PRO A 98 44.72 -29.80 -13.79
C PRO A 98 44.70 -31.31 -14.05
N GLN A 99 45.82 -32.02 -13.77
CA GLN A 99 45.96 -33.42 -14.07
C GLN A 99 45.58 -34.36 -12.90
N ASP A 100 45.36 -33.80 -11.71
CA ASP A 100 44.92 -34.59 -10.55
C ASP A 100 43.46 -35.05 -10.76
N PRO A 101 43.18 -36.36 -10.94
CA PRO A 101 41.82 -36.86 -11.14
C PRO A 101 40.97 -36.70 -9.89
N ALA A 102 41.56 -36.79 -8.70
CA ALA A 102 40.82 -36.63 -7.45
C ALA A 102 40.28 -35.20 -7.28
N LEU A 103 41.07 -34.19 -7.66
CA LEU A 103 40.62 -32.78 -7.66
C LEU A 103 39.53 -32.54 -8.68
N LYS A 104 39.59 -33.23 -9.84
CA LYS A 104 38.56 -33.14 -10.85
C LYS A 104 37.22 -33.67 -10.34
N THR A 105 37.22 -34.86 -9.71
CA THR A 105 36.03 -35.45 -9.11
C THR A 105 35.48 -34.61 -7.96
N LYS A 106 36.34 -34.12 -7.07
CA LYS A 106 35.92 -33.22 -5.97
C LYS A 106 35.32 -31.91 -6.50
N TYR A 107 35.85 -31.37 -7.58
CA TYR A 107 35.28 -30.22 -8.24
C TYR A 107 33.88 -30.50 -8.82
N ALA A 108 33.68 -31.67 -9.46
CA ALA A 108 32.39 -32.12 -9.96
C ALA A 108 31.37 -32.29 -8.82
N GLU A 109 31.80 -32.93 -7.73
CA GLU A 109 30.98 -33.12 -6.53
C GLU A 109 30.49 -31.78 -5.95
N MET A 110 31.40 -30.83 -5.79
CA MET A 110 31.03 -29.51 -5.26
C MET A 110 30.14 -28.70 -6.21
N LEU A 111 30.37 -28.77 -7.51
CA LEU A 111 29.45 -28.17 -8.49
C LEU A 111 28.03 -28.77 -8.39
N SER A 112 27.95 -30.09 -8.24
CA SER A 112 26.69 -30.79 -7.99
C SER A 112 26.07 -30.35 -6.66
N ALA A 113 26.87 -30.25 -5.57
CA ALA A 113 26.41 -29.85 -4.25
C ALA A 113 25.78 -28.43 -4.22
N VAL A 114 26.38 -27.49 -4.95
CA VAL A 114 25.84 -26.10 -5.04
C VAL A 114 24.78 -25.96 -6.15
N GLY A 115 24.49 -26.99 -6.93
CA GLY A 115 23.50 -26.97 -8.00
C GLY A 115 23.93 -26.26 -9.29
N ASP A 116 25.22 -26.01 -9.50
CA ASP A 116 25.73 -25.39 -10.73
C ASP A 116 25.90 -26.43 -11.87
N ALA A 117 24.77 -26.95 -12.30
CA ALA A 117 24.69 -27.92 -13.38
C ALA A 117 25.33 -27.40 -14.68
N ARG A 118 25.16 -26.14 -15.01
CA ARG A 118 25.67 -25.54 -16.26
C ARG A 118 27.20 -25.56 -16.30
N THR A 119 27.86 -25.12 -15.25
CA THR A 119 29.32 -25.13 -15.15
C THR A 119 29.85 -26.57 -15.19
N LEU A 120 29.17 -27.51 -14.51
CA LEU A 120 29.52 -28.91 -14.50
C LEU A 120 29.45 -29.48 -15.92
N LEU A 121 28.34 -29.32 -16.62
CA LEU A 121 28.16 -29.81 -17.98
C LEU A 121 29.23 -29.25 -18.93
N ASN A 122 29.51 -27.93 -18.86
CA ASN A 122 30.53 -27.32 -19.69
C ASN A 122 31.94 -27.86 -19.41
N SER A 123 32.26 -28.03 -18.12
CA SER A 123 33.60 -28.47 -17.70
C SER A 123 33.93 -29.93 -18.10
N PHE A 124 32.91 -30.78 -18.18
CA PHE A 124 33.07 -32.23 -18.42
C PHE A 124 32.54 -32.69 -19.77
N LYS A 125 31.98 -31.79 -20.59
CA LYS A 125 31.39 -32.12 -21.90
C LYS A 125 32.33 -32.89 -22.81
N GLN A 126 33.58 -32.44 -22.93
CA GLN A 126 34.56 -33.10 -23.82
C GLN A 126 34.89 -34.52 -23.40
N ASP A 127 34.98 -34.77 -22.08
CA ASP A 127 35.25 -36.12 -21.55
C ASP A 127 34.02 -37.02 -21.69
N PHE A 128 32.82 -36.45 -21.53
CA PHE A 128 31.58 -37.18 -21.78
C PHE A 128 31.44 -37.58 -23.26
N ASP A 129 31.64 -36.64 -24.20
CA ASP A 129 31.58 -36.88 -25.65
C ASP A 129 32.61 -37.96 -26.08
N ARG A 130 33.76 -38.03 -25.42
CA ARG A 130 34.81 -39.03 -25.64
C ARG A 130 34.60 -40.36 -24.89
N LYS A 131 33.48 -40.49 -24.15
CA LYS A 131 33.17 -41.65 -23.27
C LYS A 131 34.26 -41.97 -22.23
N LYS A 132 34.89 -40.91 -21.71
CA LYS A 132 35.96 -41.01 -20.71
C LYS A 132 35.47 -40.88 -19.27
N LEU A 133 34.20 -40.45 -19.07
CA LEU A 133 33.62 -40.34 -17.73
C LEU A 133 33.17 -41.69 -17.22
N SER A 134 33.51 -42.01 -15.98
CA SER A 134 33.11 -43.22 -15.26
C SER A 134 32.93 -42.92 -13.79
N GLY A 135 32.34 -43.82 -13.03
CA GLY A 135 32.18 -43.71 -11.58
C GLY A 135 31.50 -42.42 -11.15
N ASP A 136 32.12 -41.68 -10.22
CA ASP A 136 31.59 -40.47 -9.63
C ASP A 136 31.43 -39.33 -10.66
N ASP A 137 32.39 -39.16 -11.55
CA ASP A 137 32.35 -38.11 -12.58
C ASP A 137 31.14 -38.28 -13.49
N LEU A 138 30.87 -39.53 -13.92
CA LEU A 138 29.70 -39.83 -14.74
C LEU A 138 28.40 -39.65 -13.95
N PHE A 139 28.37 -40.06 -12.70
CA PHE A 139 27.21 -39.87 -11.82
C PHE A 139 26.82 -38.38 -11.70
N TYR A 140 27.76 -37.50 -11.35
CA TYR A 140 27.49 -36.05 -11.23
C TYR A 140 27.14 -35.42 -12.57
N TYR A 141 27.75 -35.89 -13.67
CA TYR A 141 27.41 -35.39 -15.01
C TYR A 141 25.98 -35.75 -15.42
N LEU A 142 25.54 -36.99 -15.15
CA LEU A 142 24.16 -37.43 -15.42
C LEU A 142 23.16 -36.68 -14.54
N GLU A 143 23.49 -36.49 -13.28
CA GLU A 143 22.67 -35.68 -12.38
C GLU A 143 22.50 -34.24 -12.91
N ALA A 144 23.58 -33.62 -13.40
CA ALA A 144 23.54 -32.29 -13.98
C ALA A 144 22.72 -32.24 -15.30
N LEU A 145 22.78 -33.28 -16.13
CA LEU A 145 21.93 -33.39 -17.32
C LEU A 145 20.44 -33.40 -16.96
N ILE A 146 20.07 -34.15 -15.93
CA ILE A 146 18.68 -34.21 -15.45
C ILE A 146 18.26 -32.86 -14.86
N ALA A 147 19.13 -32.23 -14.08
CA ALA A 147 18.88 -30.92 -13.49
C ALA A 147 18.67 -29.83 -14.56
N ASP A 148 19.48 -29.85 -15.63
CA ASP A 148 19.42 -28.89 -16.76
C ASP A 148 18.27 -29.20 -17.75
N GLY A 149 17.44 -30.22 -17.48
CA GLY A 149 16.30 -30.57 -18.32
C GLY A 149 16.65 -31.49 -19.52
N LYS A 150 17.89 -31.91 -19.65
CA LYS A 150 18.37 -32.84 -20.73
C LYS A 150 18.13 -34.30 -20.35
N SER A 151 16.93 -34.62 -19.92
CA SER A 151 16.53 -35.91 -19.37
C SER A 151 16.71 -37.06 -20.36
N GLU A 152 16.48 -36.86 -21.67
CA GLU A 152 16.64 -37.86 -22.71
C GLU A 152 18.10 -38.30 -22.87
N ALA A 153 19.05 -37.36 -22.82
CA ALA A 153 20.47 -37.67 -22.90
C ALA A 153 20.94 -38.49 -21.69
N ALA A 154 20.48 -38.15 -20.50
CA ALA A 154 20.77 -38.92 -19.28
C ALA A 154 20.20 -40.35 -19.38
N GLU A 155 18.94 -40.50 -19.85
CA GLU A 155 18.29 -41.79 -20.00
C GLU A 155 18.98 -42.69 -21.03
N ALA A 156 19.44 -42.13 -22.16
CA ALA A 156 20.18 -42.86 -23.16
C ALA A 156 21.44 -43.52 -22.57
N VAL A 157 22.17 -42.78 -21.73
CA VAL A 157 23.36 -43.28 -21.04
C VAL A 157 22.99 -44.35 -19.99
N LEU A 158 21.93 -44.14 -19.22
CA LEU A 158 21.45 -45.08 -18.22
C LEU A 158 20.94 -46.41 -18.83
N LYS A 159 20.60 -46.42 -20.13
CA LYS A 159 20.23 -47.63 -20.89
C LYS A 159 21.45 -48.40 -21.43
N THR A 160 22.51 -47.68 -21.81
CA THR A 160 23.66 -48.24 -22.53
C THR A 160 24.94 -48.35 -21.71
N GLY A 161 25.16 -47.50 -20.75
CA GLY A 161 26.32 -47.48 -19.86
C GLY A 161 25.83 -47.48 -18.41
N GLN A 162 26.13 -48.50 -17.65
CA GLN A 162 25.72 -48.57 -16.24
C GLN A 162 26.75 -47.82 -15.36
N PRO A 163 26.31 -46.89 -14.47
CA PRO A 163 27.11 -46.55 -13.31
C PRO A 163 27.27 -47.79 -12.44
N ASP A 164 28.45 -48.03 -11.94
CA ASP A 164 28.84 -49.28 -11.27
C ASP A 164 28.07 -49.63 -9.98
N GLU A 165 27.14 -48.74 -9.51
CA GLU A 165 26.42 -48.92 -8.25
C GLU A 165 24.88 -48.77 -8.40
N ALA A 166 24.17 -49.81 -7.97
CA ALA A 166 22.70 -49.88 -8.03
C ALA A 166 21.99 -48.69 -7.34
N ALA A 167 22.55 -48.20 -6.24
CA ALA A 167 22.00 -47.04 -5.50
C ALA A 167 22.03 -45.74 -6.32
N ARG A 168 23.12 -45.50 -7.05
CA ARG A 168 23.27 -44.31 -7.92
C ARG A 168 22.31 -44.35 -9.10
N ILE A 169 22.13 -45.55 -9.70
CA ILE A 169 21.15 -45.78 -10.77
C ILE A 169 19.73 -45.52 -10.24
N ALA A 170 19.39 -46.03 -9.07
CA ALA A 170 18.09 -45.83 -8.45
C ALA A 170 17.84 -44.35 -8.16
N TYR A 171 18.84 -43.62 -7.65
CA TYR A 171 18.76 -42.17 -7.42
C TYR A 171 18.48 -41.39 -8.73
N LEU A 172 19.28 -41.64 -9.79
CA LEU A 172 19.12 -40.97 -11.07
C LEU A 172 17.78 -41.27 -11.74
N ARG A 173 17.30 -42.53 -11.66
CA ARG A 173 15.96 -42.92 -12.16
C ARG A 173 14.84 -42.24 -11.39
N GLY A 174 14.95 -42.14 -10.06
CA GLY A 174 14.00 -41.41 -9.25
C GLY A 174 13.99 -39.92 -9.58
N PHE A 175 15.16 -39.30 -9.78
CA PHE A 175 15.27 -37.92 -10.19
C PHE A 175 14.67 -37.66 -11.59
N LEU A 176 14.91 -38.57 -12.55
CA LEU A 176 14.26 -38.53 -13.87
C LEU A 176 12.73 -38.64 -13.77
N ALA A 177 12.22 -39.52 -12.91
CA ALA A 177 10.79 -39.67 -12.69
C ALA A 177 10.17 -38.35 -12.17
N LEU A 178 10.84 -37.66 -11.23
CA LEU A 178 10.39 -36.35 -10.76
C LEU A 178 10.33 -35.29 -11.88
N LYS A 179 11.34 -35.26 -12.75
CA LYS A 179 11.34 -34.34 -13.91
C LYS A 179 10.22 -34.63 -14.91
N ARG A 180 9.70 -35.86 -14.92
CA ARG A 180 8.55 -36.30 -15.73
C ARG A 180 7.22 -36.15 -15.01
N ASN A 181 7.22 -35.57 -13.80
CA ASN A 181 6.06 -35.44 -12.95
C ASN A 181 5.42 -36.78 -12.54
N ASP A 182 6.25 -37.80 -12.33
CA ASP A 182 5.86 -39.13 -11.84
C ASP A 182 6.40 -39.37 -10.42
N PRO A 183 5.71 -38.87 -9.40
CA PRO A 183 6.13 -38.98 -7.99
C PRO A 183 6.12 -40.44 -7.49
N ALA A 184 5.21 -41.28 -8.01
CA ALA A 184 5.12 -42.69 -7.59
C ALA A 184 6.34 -43.49 -8.04
N ALA A 185 6.76 -43.37 -9.31
CA ALA A 185 7.96 -43.98 -9.83
C ALA A 185 9.23 -43.44 -9.12
N ALA A 186 9.23 -42.14 -8.74
CA ALA A 186 10.33 -41.58 -7.99
C ALA A 186 10.47 -42.24 -6.62
N LEU A 187 9.40 -42.28 -5.82
CA LEU A 187 9.40 -42.93 -4.50
C LEU A 187 9.78 -44.41 -4.57
N HIS A 188 9.24 -45.14 -5.56
CA HIS A 188 9.62 -46.53 -5.78
C HIS A 188 11.12 -46.72 -6.06
N SER A 189 11.71 -45.76 -6.78
CA SER A 189 13.16 -45.78 -7.08
C SER A 189 13.97 -45.39 -5.83
N PHE A 190 13.56 -44.37 -5.08
CA PHE A 190 14.25 -43.94 -3.88
C PHE A 190 14.20 -44.97 -2.75
N ALA A 191 13.13 -45.73 -2.62
CA ALA A 191 13.00 -46.80 -1.64
C ALA A 191 14.01 -47.96 -1.83
N LYS A 192 14.67 -48.05 -2.99
CA LYS A 192 15.70 -49.07 -3.28
C LYS A 192 17.11 -48.65 -2.86
N ILE A 193 17.28 -47.43 -2.34
CA ILE A 193 18.58 -46.89 -2.00
C ILE A 193 18.87 -47.20 -0.53
N PRO A 194 19.91 -48.01 -0.23
CA PRO A 194 20.31 -48.25 1.15
C PRO A 194 20.87 -46.99 1.83
N ASP A 195 20.71 -46.90 3.14
CA ASP A 195 21.30 -45.84 3.91
C ASP A 195 22.82 -45.77 3.72
N GLY A 196 23.34 -44.56 3.51
CA GLY A 196 24.77 -44.31 3.33
C GLY A 196 25.35 -44.70 1.97
N ALA A 197 24.57 -45.29 1.03
CA ALA A 197 25.05 -45.75 -0.27
C ALA A 197 25.31 -44.63 -1.29
N LEU A 198 24.92 -43.37 -1.00
CA LEU A 198 25.16 -42.21 -1.85
C LEU A 198 26.21 -41.28 -1.25
N PRO A 199 26.94 -40.54 -2.11
CA PRO A 199 27.73 -39.40 -1.66
C PRO A 199 26.88 -38.40 -0.86
N VAL A 200 27.49 -37.75 0.12
CA VAL A 200 26.76 -36.89 1.05
C VAL A 200 25.88 -35.83 0.36
N PRO A 201 26.36 -35.08 -0.66
CA PRO A 201 25.51 -34.09 -1.31
C PRO A 201 24.27 -34.70 -2.01
N ALA A 202 24.43 -35.88 -2.64
CA ALA A 202 23.32 -36.57 -3.28
C ALA A 202 22.33 -37.14 -2.25
N ARG A 203 22.82 -37.65 -1.10
CA ARG A 203 21.99 -38.13 0.00
C ARG A 203 21.13 -36.98 0.58
N LEU A 204 21.72 -35.82 0.79
CA LEU A 204 20.98 -34.64 1.30
C LEU A 204 19.88 -34.21 0.31
N ARG A 205 20.18 -34.19 -0.98
CA ARG A 205 19.14 -33.90 -1.99
C ARG A 205 18.06 -34.98 -2.04
N LEU A 206 18.43 -36.23 -1.89
CA LEU A 206 17.47 -37.33 -1.80
C LEU A 206 16.48 -37.12 -0.65
N LEU A 207 16.96 -36.75 0.55
CA LEU A 207 16.11 -36.45 1.70
C LEU A 207 15.14 -35.31 1.38
N GLY A 208 15.63 -34.19 0.82
CA GLY A 208 14.81 -33.08 0.42
C GLY A 208 13.75 -33.43 -0.65
N MET A 209 14.15 -34.19 -1.68
CA MET A 209 13.23 -34.64 -2.72
C MET A 209 12.18 -35.63 -2.16
N THR A 210 12.60 -36.57 -1.34
CA THR A 210 11.69 -37.53 -0.71
C THR A 210 10.66 -36.82 0.17
N GLY A 211 11.10 -35.90 1.02
CA GLY A 211 10.20 -35.08 1.83
C GLY A 211 9.18 -34.30 1.00
N ALA A 212 9.64 -33.64 -0.08
CA ALA A 212 8.75 -32.87 -0.95
C ALA A 212 7.73 -33.77 -1.69
N VAL A 213 8.15 -34.92 -2.16
CA VAL A 213 7.26 -35.85 -2.88
C VAL A 213 6.26 -36.53 -1.95
N GLN A 214 6.70 -36.97 -0.77
CA GLN A 214 5.81 -37.51 0.27
C GLN A 214 4.76 -36.51 0.70
N PHE A 215 5.16 -35.23 0.87
CA PHE A 215 4.22 -34.14 1.16
C PHE A 215 3.19 -33.95 0.03
N ALA A 216 3.64 -33.91 -1.22
CA ALA A 216 2.75 -33.79 -2.38
C ALA A 216 1.80 -35.00 -2.54
N ALA A 217 2.20 -36.17 -2.06
CA ALA A 217 1.38 -37.38 -2.03
C ALA A 217 0.42 -37.45 -0.81
N GLY A 218 0.43 -36.45 0.08
CA GLY A 218 -0.38 -36.43 1.30
C GLY A 218 0.17 -37.27 2.45
N ASN A 219 1.38 -37.82 2.34
CA ASN A 219 2.03 -38.61 3.37
C ASN A 219 2.84 -37.73 4.34
N GLU A 220 2.15 -36.91 5.14
CA GLU A 220 2.77 -35.90 5.99
C GLU A 220 3.80 -36.46 6.98
N ALA A 221 3.53 -37.62 7.59
CA ALA A 221 4.43 -38.25 8.56
C ALA A 221 5.79 -38.63 7.93
N GLU A 222 5.78 -39.23 6.73
CA GLU A 222 6.99 -39.59 6.03
C GLU A 222 7.73 -38.37 5.47
N ALA A 223 6.99 -37.33 5.06
CA ALA A 223 7.56 -36.04 4.66
C ALA A 223 8.29 -35.38 5.83
N GLU A 224 7.66 -35.29 6.99
CA GLU A 224 8.25 -34.74 8.21
C GLU A 224 9.52 -35.49 8.61
N LYS A 225 9.48 -36.85 8.59
CA LYS A 225 10.64 -37.68 8.90
C LYS A 225 11.82 -37.37 7.99
N ALA A 226 11.58 -37.24 6.68
CA ALA A 226 12.62 -36.89 5.73
C ALA A 226 13.22 -35.50 5.96
N PHE A 227 12.38 -34.48 6.22
CA PHE A 227 12.85 -33.13 6.51
C PHE A 227 13.57 -33.04 7.86
N ARG A 228 13.15 -33.77 8.90
CA ARG A 228 13.87 -33.86 10.17
C ARG A 228 15.24 -34.48 10.03
N LEU A 229 15.37 -35.54 9.22
CA LEU A 229 16.67 -36.13 8.92
C LEU A 229 17.58 -35.17 8.17
N LEU A 230 17.02 -34.41 7.23
CA LEU A 230 17.76 -33.37 6.51
C LEU A 230 18.20 -32.24 7.46
N ALA A 231 17.33 -31.79 8.36
CA ALA A 231 17.65 -30.77 9.37
C ALA A 231 18.74 -31.24 10.32
N ALA A 232 18.72 -32.48 10.77
CA ALA A 232 19.76 -33.06 11.62
C ALA A 232 21.15 -33.14 10.93
N GLU A 233 21.17 -33.34 9.61
CA GLU A 233 22.42 -33.42 8.82
C GLU A 233 22.94 -32.04 8.42
N VAL A 234 22.06 -31.10 8.09
CA VAL A 234 22.38 -29.73 7.61
C VAL A 234 21.42 -28.72 8.23
N PRO A 235 21.59 -28.32 9.49
CA PRO A 235 20.68 -27.41 10.19
C PRO A 235 20.50 -26.07 9.45
N GLU A 236 21.55 -25.53 8.84
CA GLU A 236 21.50 -24.23 8.14
C GLU A 236 20.44 -24.15 7.02
N THR A 237 20.15 -25.28 6.37
CA THR A 237 19.20 -25.35 5.24
C THR A 237 18.01 -26.25 5.56
N GLY A 238 18.25 -27.36 6.25
CA GLY A 238 17.25 -28.36 6.60
C GLY A 238 16.20 -27.82 7.54
N ASP A 239 16.60 -27.06 8.54
CA ASP A 239 15.69 -26.40 9.48
C ASP A 239 14.71 -25.46 8.76
N TYR A 240 15.20 -24.72 7.76
CA TYR A 240 14.33 -23.86 6.98
C TYR A 240 13.32 -24.64 6.12
N LEU A 241 13.75 -25.75 5.53
CA LEU A 241 12.83 -26.61 4.75
C LEU A 241 11.79 -27.27 5.65
N LEU A 242 12.19 -27.69 6.85
CA LEU A 242 11.27 -28.22 7.87
C LEU A 242 10.29 -27.14 8.35
N ALA A 243 10.77 -25.90 8.56
CA ALA A 243 9.89 -24.77 8.86
C ALA A 243 8.86 -24.54 7.75
N GLN A 244 9.28 -24.54 6.47
CA GLN A 244 8.36 -24.38 5.33
C GLN A 244 7.33 -25.52 5.25
N PHE A 245 7.71 -26.74 5.62
CA PHE A 245 6.79 -27.87 5.74
C PHE A 245 5.74 -27.59 6.82
N TYR A 246 6.13 -27.16 8.03
CA TYR A 246 5.18 -26.83 9.09
C TYR A 246 4.21 -25.69 8.71
N ARG A 247 4.71 -24.67 8.00
CA ARG A 247 3.86 -23.60 7.47
C ARG A 247 2.79 -24.12 6.52
N ARG A 248 3.16 -25.04 5.60
CA ARG A 248 2.23 -25.59 4.60
C ARG A 248 1.20 -26.55 5.21
N THR A 249 1.51 -27.16 6.33
CA THR A 249 0.59 -28.03 7.08
C THR A 249 -0.23 -27.29 8.14
N GLY A 250 -0.09 -25.95 8.23
CA GLY A 250 -0.84 -25.12 9.19
C GLY A 250 -0.39 -25.30 10.65
N ARG A 251 0.80 -25.86 10.86
CA ARG A 251 1.37 -26.11 12.21
C ARG A 251 2.16 -24.88 12.67
N GLU A 252 1.44 -23.80 12.96
CA GLU A 252 2.01 -22.47 13.22
C GLU A 252 3.00 -22.41 14.40
N ARG A 253 2.74 -23.20 15.47
CA ARG A 253 3.62 -23.24 16.64
C ARG A 253 4.96 -23.87 16.28
N GLU A 254 4.95 -25.00 15.61
CA GLU A 254 6.15 -25.71 15.17
C GLU A 254 6.89 -24.91 14.11
N TYR A 255 6.15 -24.25 13.20
CA TYR A 255 6.73 -23.35 12.22
C TYR A 255 7.57 -22.25 12.86
N ARG A 256 7.03 -21.58 13.88
CA ARG A 256 7.73 -20.52 14.60
C ARG A 256 8.99 -21.06 15.31
N VAL A 257 8.87 -22.15 16.07
CA VAL A 257 10.00 -22.76 16.78
C VAL A 257 11.11 -23.12 15.80
N GLN A 258 10.75 -23.71 14.66
CA GLN A 258 11.72 -24.10 13.64
C GLN A 258 12.37 -22.89 12.95
N LEU A 259 11.66 -21.78 12.79
CA LEU A 259 12.27 -20.52 12.32
C LEU A 259 13.25 -19.94 13.32
N GLU A 260 12.95 -20.00 14.62
CA GLU A 260 13.86 -19.56 15.69
C GLU A 260 15.18 -20.38 15.64
N GLU A 261 15.09 -21.71 15.54
CA GLU A 261 16.23 -22.60 15.35
C GLU A 261 17.00 -22.29 14.06
N THR A 262 16.28 -22.10 12.94
CA THR A 262 16.88 -21.73 11.65
C THR A 262 17.68 -20.43 11.74
N VAL A 263 17.12 -19.38 12.35
CA VAL A 263 17.81 -18.07 12.50
C VAL A 263 19.01 -18.17 13.45
N GLN A 264 18.93 -19.05 14.44
CA GLN A 264 20.06 -19.32 15.36
C GLN A 264 21.19 -20.07 14.64
N ALA A 265 20.85 -21.11 13.88
CA ALA A 265 21.82 -21.92 13.13
C ALA A 265 22.44 -21.13 11.97
N ASN A 266 21.62 -20.37 11.23
CA ASN A 266 22.06 -19.56 10.10
C ASN A 266 21.61 -18.09 10.23
N PRO A 267 22.34 -17.27 10.98
CA PRO A 267 22.01 -15.84 11.16
C PRO A 267 22.04 -15.01 9.86
N LEU A 268 22.60 -15.54 8.77
CA LEU A 268 22.70 -14.84 7.49
C LEU A 268 21.50 -15.14 6.58
N LEU A 269 20.66 -16.13 6.91
CA LEU A 269 19.48 -16.48 6.13
C LEU A 269 18.38 -15.45 6.31
N THR A 270 18.46 -14.37 5.53
CA THR A 270 17.53 -13.22 5.57
C THR A 270 16.06 -13.64 5.41
N ALA A 271 15.78 -14.65 4.57
CA ALA A 271 14.42 -15.14 4.36
C ALA A 271 13.77 -15.65 5.65
N ALA A 272 14.45 -16.55 6.39
CA ALA A 272 13.96 -17.07 7.66
C ALA A 272 13.78 -15.95 8.71
N ARG A 273 14.72 -15.01 8.75
CA ARG A 273 14.65 -13.87 9.67
C ARG A 273 13.45 -12.98 9.44
N ILE A 274 13.10 -12.71 8.17
CA ILE A 274 11.92 -11.93 7.81
C ILE A 274 10.65 -12.68 8.16
N GLU A 275 10.56 -13.97 7.84
CA GLU A 275 9.40 -14.79 8.18
C GLU A 275 9.19 -14.85 9.70
N LEU A 276 10.27 -15.00 10.48
CA LEU A 276 10.21 -14.94 11.94
C LEU A 276 9.76 -13.56 12.45
N ALA A 277 10.23 -12.49 11.81
CA ALA A 277 9.80 -11.13 12.15
C ALA A 277 8.30 -10.92 11.88
N GLU A 278 7.77 -11.45 10.78
CA GLU A 278 6.34 -11.40 10.47
C GLU A 278 5.51 -12.18 11.51
N GLN A 279 6.00 -13.31 12.02
CA GLN A 279 5.38 -14.05 13.14
C GLN A 279 5.39 -13.20 14.43
N TYR A 280 6.52 -12.64 14.80
CA TYR A 280 6.62 -11.77 15.97
C TYR A 280 5.76 -10.51 15.85
N ALA A 281 5.61 -9.95 14.65
CA ALA A 281 4.71 -8.82 14.40
C ALA A 281 3.24 -9.20 14.62
N GLY A 282 2.81 -10.37 14.14
CA GLY A 282 1.46 -10.90 14.36
C GLY A 282 1.17 -11.14 15.86
N GLU A 283 2.15 -11.57 16.61
CA GLU A 283 2.07 -11.78 18.07
C GLU A 283 2.29 -10.48 18.90
N LYS A 284 2.53 -9.34 18.24
CA LYS A 284 2.88 -8.06 18.87
C LYS A 284 4.15 -8.14 19.76
N ASN A 285 5.07 -9.03 19.42
CA ASN A 285 6.32 -9.25 20.18
C ASN A 285 7.42 -8.27 19.74
N THR A 286 7.39 -7.06 20.27
CA THR A 286 8.40 -6.02 19.97
C THR A 286 9.80 -6.39 20.46
N ALA A 287 9.92 -7.15 21.53
CA ALA A 287 11.21 -7.62 22.07
C ALA A 287 11.86 -8.61 21.10
N GLY A 288 11.10 -9.56 20.57
CA GLY A 288 11.57 -10.50 19.54
C GLY A 288 12.02 -9.77 18.28
N LEU A 289 11.23 -8.81 17.79
CA LEU A 289 11.63 -7.99 16.64
C LEU A 289 12.96 -7.26 16.88
N LYS A 290 13.16 -6.70 18.07
CA LYS A 290 14.42 -6.03 18.43
C LYS A 290 15.62 -6.98 18.41
N GLN A 291 15.45 -8.23 18.85
CA GLN A 291 16.52 -9.24 18.85
C GLN A 291 16.95 -9.64 17.44
N LEU A 292 16.05 -9.55 16.45
CA LEU A 292 16.36 -9.86 15.06
C LEU A 292 17.18 -8.78 14.35
N LEU A 293 17.27 -7.57 14.93
CA LEU A 293 18.03 -6.45 14.37
C LEU A 293 19.51 -6.56 14.78
N ARG A 294 20.39 -6.33 13.82
CA ARG A 294 21.84 -6.22 14.00
C ARG A 294 22.41 -5.24 12.97
N GLN A 295 23.72 -5.01 12.99
CA GLN A 295 24.37 -4.25 11.92
C GLN A 295 24.29 -5.03 10.59
N PRO A 296 23.78 -4.44 9.51
CA PRO A 296 23.70 -5.11 8.21
C PRO A 296 25.07 -5.24 7.56
N ASN A 297 25.34 -6.38 6.92
CA ASN A 297 26.60 -6.63 6.22
C ASN A 297 26.57 -6.14 4.75
N ASN A 298 25.38 -5.95 4.21
CA ASN A 298 25.17 -5.55 2.82
C ASN A 298 23.82 -4.82 2.66
N ARG A 299 23.58 -4.28 1.45
CA ARG A 299 22.37 -3.51 1.15
C ARG A 299 21.08 -4.34 1.31
N ALA A 300 21.07 -5.59 0.88
CA ALA A 300 19.87 -6.44 0.97
C ALA A 300 19.48 -6.70 2.43
N GLU A 301 20.47 -6.94 3.32
CA GLU A 301 20.20 -7.03 4.75
C GLU A 301 19.73 -5.69 5.35
N ALA A 302 20.28 -4.57 4.89
CA ALA A 302 19.84 -3.24 5.35
C ALA A 302 18.35 -3.00 5.00
N GLU A 303 17.92 -3.38 3.80
CA GLU A 303 16.52 -3.31 3.40
C GLU A 303 15.62 -4.25 4.24
N ALA A 304 16.10 -5.47 4.54
CA ALA A 304 15.39 -6.42 5.40
C ALA A 304 15.25 -5.89 6.84
N PHE A 305 16.32 -5.33 7.40
CA PHE A 305 16.27 -4.76 8.74
C PHE A 305 15.40 -3.50 8.82
N SER A 306 15.37 -2.71 7.75
CA SER A 306 14.41 -1.60 7.65
C SER A 306 12.96 -2.10 7.66
N TYR A 307 12.67 -3.24 7.01
CA TYR A 307 11.34 -3.85 7.06
C TYR A 307 10.97 -4.35 8.46
N ILE A 308 11.91 -4.99 9.17
CA ILE A 308 11.73 -5.43 10.57
C ILE A 308 11.54 -4.21 11.50
N GLU A 309 12.31 -3.16 11.30
CA GLU A 309 12.16 -1.91 12.07
C GLU A 309 10.81 -1.24 11.82
N ALA A 310 10.28 -1.31 10.59
CA ALA A 310 8.95 -0.80 10.29
C ALA A 310 7.85 -1.54 11.08
N MET A 311 7.94 -2.87 11.18
CA MET A 311 7.03 -3.68 12.00
C MET A 311 7.10 -3.26 13.47
N ARG A 312 8.32 -3.12 14.01
CA ARG A 312 8.54 -2.71 15.39
C ARG A 312 8.01 -1.30 15.67
N ALA A 313 8.34 -0.35 14.80
CA ALA A 313 7.93 1.04 14.93
C ALA A 313 6.39 1.18 14.89
N LEU A 314 5.72 0.42 14.02
CA LEU A 314 4.25 0.37 13.98
C LEU A 314 3.68 -0.08 15.33
N LEU A 315 4.18 -1.20 15.88
CA LEU A 315 3.69 -1.75 17.15
C LEU A 315 3.97 -0.83 18.35
N GLU A 316 5.01 -0.01 18.26
CA GLU A 316 5.35 1.03 19.26
C GLU A 316 4.59 2.36 19.03
N GLY A 317 3.72 2.45 18.01
CA GLY A 317 2.96 3.66 17.67
C GLY A 317 3.78 4.76 17.01
N ARG A 318 5.00 4.48 16.56
CA ARG A 318 5.92 5.42 15.89
C ARG A 318 5.67 5.42 14.37
N PHE A 319 4.50 5.89 13.96
CA PHE A 319 4.01 5.76 12.57
C PHE A 319 4.90 6.47 11.54
N ALA A 320 5.50 7.62 11.89
CA ALA A 320 6.42 8.34 11.00
C ALA A 320 7.72 7.55 10.76
N ASP A 321 8.27 6.93 11.81
CA ASP A 321 9.46 6.09 11.72
C ASP A 321 9.15 4.81 10.94
N ALA A 322 7.97 4.22 11.16
CA ALA A 322 7.52 3.04 10.42
C ALA A 322 7.45 3.32 8.91
N GLU A 323 6.86 4.44 8.49
CA GLU A 323 6.75 4.81 7.08
C GLU A 323 8.13 5.12 6.45
N LYS A 324 9.00 5.81 7.18
CA LYS A 324 10.39 6.04 6.76
C LYS A 324 11.14 4.72 6.56
N SER A 325 10.98 3.78 7.48
CA SER A 325 11.61 2.46 7.40
C SER A 325 11.05 1.62 6.26
N LEU A 326 9.73 1.68 5.99
CA LEU A 326 9.14 1.05 4.80
C LEU A 326 9.71 1.62 3.50
N SER A 327 9.91 2.93 3.43
CA SER A 327 10.49 3.55 2.23
C SER A 327 11.90 3.02 1.92
N ALA A 328 12.68 2.71 2.98
CA ALA A 328 14.00 2.09 2.85
C ALA A 328 13.93 0.57 2.56
N ALA A 329 12.76 -0.05 2.72
CA ALA A 329 12.52 -1.49 2.55
C ALA A 329 11.71 -1.80 1.28
N ALA A 330 11.83 -1.01 0.22
CA ALA A 330 11.01 -1.09 -1.00
C ALA A 330 11.03 -2.47 -1.69
N ALA A 331 12.10 -3.25 -1.54
CA ALA A 331 12.19 -4.63 -2.04
C ALA A 331 11.08 -5.55 -1.48
N PHE A 332 10.48 -5.21 -0.34
CA PHE A 332 9.42 -5.98 0.31
C PHE A 332 8.01 -5.49 -0.02
N ALA A 333 7.84 -4.50 -0.90
CA ALA A 333 6.55 -3.94 -1.28
C ALA A 333 5.54 -4.98 -1.84
N GLY A 334 6.03 -6.10 -2.34
CA GLY A 334 5.22 -7.25 -2.78
C GLY A 334 4.69 -8.14 -1.64
N ARG A 335 4.94 -7.81 -0.36
CA ARG A 335 4.41 -8.57 0.78
C ARG A 335 3.12 -7.94 1.30
N PRO A 336 2.08 -8.75 1.62
CA PRO A 336 0.82 -8.22 2.16
C PRO A 336 1.01 -7.39 3.42
N LEU A 337 1.84 -7.86 4.36
CA LEU A 337 2.11 -7.17 5.63
C LEU A 337 2.76 -5.79 5.41
N TYR A 338 3.65 -5.65 4.42
CA TYR A 338 4.21 -4.34 4.06
C TYR A 338 3.11 -3.32 3.71
N GLN A 339 2.15 -3.73 2.87
CA GLN A 339 1.05 -2.85 2.46
C GLN A 339 0.08 -2.58 3.61
N ALA A 340 -0.15 -3.57 4.47
CA ALA A 340 -0.97 -3.40 5.67
C ALA A 340 -0.33 -2.38 6.65
N ILE A 341 0.97 -2.47 6.92
CA ILE A 341 1.69 -1.50 7.75
C ILE A 341 1.59 -0.10 7.15
N ARG A 342 1.80 0.02 5.83
CA ARG A 342 1.72 1.30 5.11
C ARG A 342 0.33 1.92 5.21
N MET A 343 -0.71 1.12 5.06
CA MET A 343 -2.10 1.54 5.23
C MET A 343 -2.36 2.03 6.66
N GLN A 344 -1.95 1.27 7.68
CA GLN A 344 -2.14 1.64 9.08
C GLN A 344 -1.38 2.93 9.46
N CYS A 345 -0.16 3.14 8.95
CA CYS A 345 0.56 4.39 9.13
C CYS A 345 -0.21 5.60 8.55
N ARG A 346 -0.80 5.43 7.36
CA ARG A 346 -1.59 6.47 6.70
C ARG A 346 -2.91 6.75 7.43
N ILE A 347 -3.60 5.70 7.91
CA ILE A 347 -4.79 5.82 8.74
C ILE A 347 -4.46 6.62 10.02
N ALA A 348 -3.40 6.25 10.73
CA ALA A 348 -3.00 6.91 11.97
C ALA A 348 -2.63 8.39 11.78
N ARG A 349 -2.13 8.77 10.60
CA ARG A 349 -1.80 10.14 10.23
C ARG A 349 -2.94 10.88 9.55
N GLN A 350 -4.07 10.21 9.32
CA GLN A 350 -5.23 10.74 8.61
C GLN A 350 -4.91 11.21 7.17
N ASP A 351 -3.94 10.56 6.52
CA ASP A 351 -3.55 10.83 5.14
C ASP A 351 -4.47 10.08 4.17
N VAL A 352 -5.70 10.58 4.04
CA VAL A 352 -6.78 9.92 3.29
C VAL A 352 -6.47 9.84 1.80
N GLY A 353 -5.88 10.89 1.23
CA GLY A 353 -5.57 10.95 -0.21
C GLY A 353 -4.62 9.85 -0.69
N MET A 354 -3.77 9.31 0.20
CA MET A 354 -2.82 8.25 -0.12
C MET A 354 -3.33 6.83 0.25
N LEU A 355 -4.47 6.71 0.94
CA LEU A 355 -5.04 5.41 1.33
C LEU A 355 -5.40 4.51 0.13
N PRO A 356 -5.99 5.01 -0.97
CA PRO A 356 -6.38 4.17 -2.11
C PRO A 356 -5.21 3.38 -2.69
N GLU A 357 -4.02 3.97 -2.75
CA GLU A 357 -2.81 3.29 -3.23
C GLU A 357 -2.47 2.06 -2.38
N SER A 358 -2.45 2.23 -1.04
CA SER A 358 -2.11 1.15 -0.11
C SER A 358 -3.17 0.05 -0.07
N VAL A 359 -4.44 0.44 -0.05
CA VAL A 359 -5.59 -0.50 -0.04
C VAL A 359 -5.60 -1.33 -1.32
N ASN A 360 -5.48 -0.69 -2.50
CA ASN A 360 -5.45 -1.39 -3.77
C ASN A 360 -4.24 -2.32 -3.89
N ALA A 361 -3.06 -1.91 -3.40
CA ALA A 361 -1.87 -2.75 -3.39
C ALA A 361 -2.06 -3.97 -2.47
N LEU A 362 -2.62 -3.78 -1.28
CA LEU A 362 -2.93 -4.88 -0.34
C LEU A 362 -3.92 -5.87 -0.94
N LEU A 363 -5.02 -5.39 -1.51
CA LEU A 363 -6.06 -6.23 -2.08
C LEU A 363 -5.63 -6.97 -3.37
N ARG A 364 -4.67 -6.42 -4.13
CA ARG A 364 -4.04 -7.16 -5.24
C ARG A 364 -3.22 -8.36 -4.76
N LEU A 365 -2.56 -8.23 -3.61
CA LEU A 365 -1.76 -9.31 -3.01
C LEU A 365 -2.62 -10.33 -2.26
N THR A 366 -3.74 -9.87 -1.70
CA THR A 366 -4.65 -10.70 -0.89
C THR A 366 -6.09 -10.40 -1.30
N PRO A 367 -6.59 -10.95 -2.42
CA PRO A 367 -7.91 -10.62 -2.98
C PRO A 367 -9.06 -11.38 -2.30
N THR A 368 -8.92 -11.81 -1.04
CA THR A 368 -9.92 -12.60 -0.33
C THR A 368 -11.02 -11.72 0.29
N PRO A 369 -12.23 -12.25 0.51
CA PRO A 369 -13.31 -11.53 1.21
C PRO A 369 -12.90 -11.12 2.63
N GLU A 370 -12.13 -11.94 3.32
CA GLU A 370 -11.62 -11.68 4.67
C GLU A 370 -10.69 -10.46 4.68
N ALA A 371 -9.77 -10.36 3.72
CA ALA A 371 -8.88 -9.21 3.59
C ALA A 371 -9.65 -7.91 3.30
N ARG A 372 -10.70 -7.97 2.47
CA ARG A 372 -11.59 -6.83 2.23
C ARG A 372 -12.31 -6.41 3.51
N SER A 373 -12.85 -7.38 4.25
CA SER A 373 -13.51 -7.13 5.53
C SER A 373 -12.56 -6.49 6.55
N GLN A 374 -11.31 -6.96 6.61
CA GLN A 374 -10.28 -6.38 7.47
C GLN A 374 -9.98 -4.92 7.09
N VAL A 375 -9.77 -4.65 5.81
CA VAL A 375 -9.54 -3.26 5.31
C VAL A 375 -10.70 -2.35 5.72
N VAL A 376 -11.95 -2.79 5.55
CA VAL A 376 -13.13 -2.03 5.97
C VAL A 376 -13.13 -1.79 7.48
N SER A 377 -12.79 -2.81 8.29
CA SER A 377 -12.76 -2.69 9.75
C SER A 377 -11.69 -1.70 10.24
N GLU A 378 -10.60 -1.54 9.51
CA GLU A 378 -9.55 -0.56 9.84
C GLU A 378 -9.90 0.86 9.36
N LEU A 379 -10.61 1.01 8.24
CA LEU A 379 -11.03 2.32 7.71
C LEU A 379 -12.26 2.90 8.44
N PHE A 380 -13.12 2.05 8.98
CA PHE A 380 -14.38 2.48 9.59
C PHE A 380 -14.19 3.44 10.78
N PRO A 381 -13.29 3.18 11.75
CA PRO A 381 -13.01 4.14 12.82
C PRO A 381 -12.51 5.50 12.31
N LEU A 382 -11.70 5.50 11.24
CA LEU A 382 -11.25 6.74 10.61
C LEU A 382 -12.42 7.52 10.01
N LEU A 383 -13.34 6.84 9.31
CA LEU A 383 -14.54 7.47 8.76
C LEU A 383 -15.38 8.14 9.84
N LEU A 384 -15.61 7.45 10.98
CA LEU A 384 -16.36 7.99 12.11
C LEU A 384 -15.68 9.21 12.72
N GLU A 385 -14.37 9.20 12.83
CA GLU A 385 -13.60 10.34 13.36
C GLU A 385 -13.63 11.55 12.41
N LEU A 386 -13.47 11.32 11.10
CA LEU A 386 -13.57 12.38 10.09
C LEU A 386 -14.99 13.00 10.04
N ALA A 387 -16.01 12.16 10.10
CA ALA A 387 -17.40 12.62 10.14
C ALA A 387 -17.70 13.45 11.41
N ARG A 388 -17.16 13.03 12.57
CA ARG A 388 -17.31 13.75 13.84
C ARG A 388 -16.64 15.14 13.82
N ARG A 389 -15.54 15.30 13.07
CA ARG A 389 -14.80 16.57 12.92
C ARG A 389 -15.36 17.48 11.83
N ASP A 390 -16.41 17.06 11.14
CA ASP A 390 -16.97 17.77 9.98
C ASP A 390 -15.95 17.97 8.83
N ALA A 391 -15.04 17.01 8.69
CA ALA A 391 -14.03 16.97 7.63
C ALA A 391 -14.66 16.45 6.33
N GLY A 392 -15.54 17.24 5.72
CA GLY A 392 -16.45 16.81 4.66
C GLY A 392 -15.77 16.13 3.46
N THR A 393 -14.65 16.68 2.96
CA THR A 393 -13.93 16.14 1.79
C THR A 393 -13.24 14.82 2.13
N GLU A 394 -12.48 14.81 3.21
CA GLU A 394 -11.73 13.61 3.65
C GLU A 394 -12.68 12.48 4.07
N ALA A 395 -13.80 12.82 4.73
CA ALA A 395 -14.83 11.85 5.08
C ALA A 395 -15.48 11.25 3.82
N ALA A 396 -15.74 12.06 2.79
CA ALA A 396 -16.29 11.57 1.52
C ALA A 396 -15.31 10.64 0.80
N GLU A 397 -14.01 10.98 0.74
CA GLU A 397 -12.98 10.13 0.14
C GLU A 397 -12.84 8.79 0.89
N CYS A 398 -12.84 8.82 2.22
CA CYS A 398 -12.81 7.62 3.04
C CYS A 398 -14.07 6.77 2.84
N ALA A 399 -15.24 7.38 2.75
CA ALA A 399 -16.50 6.71 2.47
C ALA A 399 -16.49 6.02 1.08
N GLU A 400 -16.02 6.71 0.04
CA GLU A 400 -15.88 6.11 -1.31
C GLU A 400 -14.93 4.90 -1.29
N LEU A 401 -13.84 4.97 -0.54
CA LEU A 401 -12.91 3.85 -0.42
C LEU A 401 -13.57 2.63 0.25
N ILE A 402 -14.31 2.83 1.35
CA ILE A 402 -15.08 1.77 2.00
C ILE A 402 -16.10 1.16 1.02
N LEU A 403 -16.83 2.00 0.28
CA LEU A 403 -17.84 1.55 -0.70
C LEU A 403 -17.22 0.77 -1.85
N SER A 404 -15.99 1.09 -2.26
CA SER A 404 -15.28 0.39 -3.34
C SER A 404 -14.87 -1.04 -2.97
N VAL A 405 -14.71 -1.33 -1.69
CA VAL A 405 -14.24 -2.64 -1.19
C VAL A 405 -15.31 -3.45 -0.47
N SER A 406 -16.47 -2.85 -0.17
CA SER A 406 -17.59 -3.48 0.55
C SER A 406 -18.83 -3.58 -0.33
N ASP A 407 -19.13 -4.78 -0.85
CA ASP A 407 -20.32 -5.04 -1.68
C ASP A 407 -21.53 -5.50 -0.87
N GLN A 408 -21.32 -5.95 0.38
CA GLN A 408 -22.38 -6.47 1.24
C GLN A 408 -22.87 -5.42 2.23
N PRO A 409 -24.18 -5.43 2.58
CA PRO A 409 -24.72 -4.57 3.63
C PRO A 409 -23.95 -4.76 4.95
N SER A 410 -23.52 -3.65 5.54
CA SER A 410 -22.80 -3.63 6.81
C SER A 410 -22.91 -2.25 7.46
N PRO A 411 -22.74 -2.12 8.78
CA PRO A 411 -22.75 -0.82 9.45
C PRO A 411 -21.78 0.18 8.82
N ALA A 412 -20.58 -0.26 8.44
CA ALA A 412 -19.58 0.58 7.80
C ALA A 412 -20.05 1.09 6.43
N ARG A 413 -20.68 0.23 5.63
CA ARG A 413 -21.24 0.60 4.34
C ARG A 413 -22.41 1.57 4.47
N THR A 414 -23.31 1.33 5.42
CA THR A 414 -24.44 2.22 5.70
C THR A 414 -23.93 3.61 6.10
N THR A 415 -23.00 3.70 7.05
CA THR A 415 -22.40 4.97 7.46
C THR A 415 -21.66 5.67 6.29
N ALA A 416 -20.94 4.93 5.46
CA ALA A 416 -20.29 5.51 4.29
C ALA A 416 -21.30 6.10 3.29
N LEU A 417 -22.43 5.44 3.08
CA LEU A 417 -23.53 5.97 2.23
C LEU A 417 -24.17 7.21 2.87
N GLU A 418 -24.34 7.25 4.19
CA GLU A 418 -24.86 8.43 4.92
C GLU A 418 -23.92 9.63 4.81
N VAL A 419 -22.61 9.43 5.01
CA VAL A 419 -21.61 10.49 4.84
C VAL A 419 -21.62 11.02 3.40
N ARG A 420 -21.67 10.14 2.41
CA ARG A 420 -21.76 10.54 1.00
C ARG A 420 -23.06 11.30 0.70
N LEU A 421 -24.15 10.92 1.34
CA LEU A 421 -25.43 11.62 1.21
C LEU A 421 -25.33 13.05 1.79
N GLN A 422 -24.75 13.20 2.98
CA GLN A 422 -24.57 14.49 3.64
C GLN A 422 -23.64 15.42 2.83
N THR A 423 -22.54 14.89 2.31
CA THR A 423 -21.60 15.67 1.50
C THR A 423 -22.23 16.13 0.17
N ALA A 424 -23.04 15.27 -0.48
CA ALA A 424 -23.78 15.63 -1.68
C ALA A 424 -24.84 16.72 -1.39
N ALA A 425 -25.50 16.64 -0.23
CA ALA A 425 -26.46 17.65 0.20
C ALA A 425 -25.78 19.00 0.48
N ALA A 426 -24.63 19.01 1.17
CA ALA A 426 -23.85 20.21 1.44
C ALA A 426 -23.30 20.86 0.15
N ALA A 427 -22.92 20.06 -0.84
CA ALA A 427 -22.47 20.52 -2.16
C ALA A 427 -23.61 20.98 -3.08
N GLY A 428 -24.89 20.78 -2.70
CA GLY A 428 -26.03 21.05 -3.56
C GLY A 428 -26.06 20.16 -4.81
N ASP A 429 -25.61 18.89 -4.72
CA ASP A 429 -25.64 17.92 -5.80
C ASP A 429 -26.86 16.98 -5.70
N PRO A 430 -27.98 17.28 -6.37
CA PRO A 430 -29.18 16.44 -6.31
C PRO A 430 -28.97 15.05 -6.89
N ALA A 431 -28.08 14.92 -7.88
CA ALA A 431 -27.80 13.64 -8.50
C ALA A 431 -26.99 12.72 -7.55
N GLY A 432 -26.03 13.29 -6.83
CA GLY A 432 -25.30 12.59 -5.77
C GLY A 432 -26.20 12.16 -4.63
N MET A 433 -27.09 13.07 -4.18
CA MET A 433 -28.11 12.75 -3.16
C MET A 433 -28.98 11.57 -3.59
N LEU A 434 -29.50 11.58 -4.82
CA LEU A 434 -30.33 10.49 -5.34
C LEU A 434 -29.59 9.16 -5.37
N ARG A 435 -28.33 9.13 -5.85
CA ARG A 435 -27.54 7.90 -5.91
C ARG A 435 -27.31 7.31 -4.51
N SER A 436 -26.93 8.16 -3.56
CA SER A 436 -26.65 7.73 -2.19
C SER A 436 -27.91 7.28 -1.45
N ALA A 437 -28.99 8.06 -1.58
CA ALA A 437 -30.29 7.72 -1.00
C ALA A 437 -30.85 6.42 -1.58
N ALA A 438 -30.79 6.22 -2.91
CA ALA A 438 -31.24 5.00 -3.56
C ALA A 438 -30.46 3.76 -3.07
N ALA A 439 -29.15 3.89 -2.86
CA ALA A 439 -28.35 2.79 -2.32
C ALA A 439 -28.75 2.45 -0.87
N LEU A 440 -28.95 3.46 -0.01
CA LEU A 440 -29.45 3.26 1.36
C LEU A 440 -30.84 2.63 1.39
N LEU A 441 -31.76 3.10 0.54
CA LEU A 441 -33.12 2.58 0.47
C LEU A 441 -33.21 1.16 -0.08
N LYS A 442 -32.23 0.75 -0.89
CA LYS A 442 -32.10 -0.65 -1.31
C LYS A 442 -31.78 -1.58 -0.14
N GLU A 443 -30.97 -1.11 0.81
CA GLU A 443 -30.59 -1.87 2.01
C GLU A 443 -31.64 -1.75 3.11
N ASN A 444 -32.21 -0.56 3.30
CA ASN A 444 -33.26 -0.27 4.28
C ASN A 444 -34.31 0.70 3.65
N PRO A 445 -35.46 0.18 3.18
CA PRO A 445 -36.49 1.00 2.54
C PRO A 445 -37.09 2.10 3.43
N ASP A 446 -37.04 1.93 4.74
CA ASP A 446 -37.57 2.89 5.71
C ASP A 446 -36.49 3.82 6.30
N HIS A 447 -35.29 3.87 5.69
CA HIS A 447 -34.20 4.71 6.19
C HIS A 447 -34.58 6.20 6.17
N PRO A 448 -34.69 6.87 7.35
CA PRO A 448 -35.31 8.20 7.42
C PRO A 448 -34.54 9.27 6.64
N ALA A 449 -33.21 9.36 6.81
CA ALA A 449 -32.39 10.36 6.12
C ALA A 449 -32.41 10.15 4.58
N ALA A 450 -32.43 8.91 4.12
CA ALA A 450 -32.49 8.60 2.70
C ALA A 450 -33.85 8.97 2.09
N ASN A 451 -34.96 8.67 2.77
CA ASN A 451 -36.29 9.07 2.31
C ASN A 451 -36.45 10.60 2.28
N LEU A 452 -35.92 11.30 3.31
CA LEU A 452 -35.93 12.77 3.33
C LEU A 452 -35.14 13.35 2.14
N ALA A 453 -33.91 12.91 1.95
CA ALA A 453 -33.05 13.40 0.88
C ALA A 453 -33.58 13.04 -0.52
N MET A 454 -34.16 11.85 -0.67
CA MET A 454 -34.82 11.45 -1.93
C MET A 454 -36.01 12.38 -2.23
N GLY A 455 -36.84 12.66 -1.22
CA GLY A 455 -37.96 13.59 -1.35
C GLY A 455 -37.52 15.01 -1.74
N ASP A 456 -36.49 15.54 -1.08
CA ASP A 456 -35.94 16.87 -1.40
C ASP A 456 -35.34 16.92 -2.82
N ALA A 457 -34.63 15.90 -3.24
CA ALA A 457 -34.09 15.81 -4.58
C ALA A 457 -35.22 15.71 -5.64
N GLN A 458 -36.30 14.99 -5.35
CA GLN A 458 -37.50 14.93 -6.24
C GLN A 458 -38.19 16.29 -6.35
N LEU A 459 -38.26 17.06 -5.24
CA LEU A 459 -38.77 18.44 -5.30
C LEU A 459 -37.88 19.35 -6.15
N ALA A 460 -36.56 19.25 -6.01
CA ALA A 460 -35.62 20.01 -6.83
C ALA A 460 -35.78 19.71 -8.33
N MET A 461 -36.14 18.46 -8.68
CA MET A 461 -36.44 18.03 -10.04
C MET A 461 -37.90 18.32 -10.48
N ARG A 462 -38.68 19.06 -9.68
CA ARG A 462 -40.09 19.39 -9.92
C ARG A 462 -41.00 18.15 -10.06
N LYS A 463 -40.76 17.11 -9.27
CA LYS A 463 -41.56 15.87 -9.23
C LYS A 463 -42.26 15.72 -7.87
N PRO A 464 -43.28 16.52 -7.57
CA PRO A 464 -43.92 16.57 -6.25
C PRO A 464 -44.60 15.28 -5.84
N ASP A 465 -45.17 14.50 -6.78
CA ASP A 465 -45.79 13.20 -6.46
C ASP A 465 -44.79 12.19 -5.96
N ALA A 466 -43.66 12.05 -6.63
CA ALA A 466 -42.56 11.17 -6.19
C ALA A 466 -41.94 11.63 -4.84
N ALA A 467 -41.92 12.94 -4.60
CA ALA A 467 -41.47 13.49 -3.32
C ALA A 467 -42.43 13.11 -2.17
N LEU A 468 -43.76 13.20 -2.42
CA LEU A 468 -44.76 12.80 -1.44
C LEU A 468 -44.66 11.32 -1.06
N ASP A 469 -44.38 10.43 -2.03
CA ASP A 469 -44.17 9.01 -1.75
C ASP A 469 -43.01 8.78 -0.78
N CYS A 470 -41.93 9.53 -0.94
CA CYS A 470 -40.79 9.47 -0.01
C CYS A 470 -41.14 10.04 1.38
N PHE A 471 -41.78 11.22 1.45
CA PHE A 471 -42.13 11.84 2.72
C PHE A 471 -43.22 11.05 3.46
N ASN A 472 -44.04 10.27 2.79
CA ASN A 472 -45.04 9.42 3.41
C ASN A 472 -44.45 8.19 4.13
N ARG A 473 -43.22 7.80 3.81
CA ARG A 473 -42.49 6.75 4.52
C ARG A 473 -41.82 7.23 5.80
N LEU A 474 -41.75 8.55 6.00
CA LEU A 474 -41.27 9.12 7.24
C LEU A 474 -42.38 9.09 8.31
N PRO A 475 -42.03 9.13 9.62
CA PRO A 475 -43.01 9.22 10.68
C PRO A 475 -43.97 10.40 10.45
N ALA A 476 -45.27 10.15 10.56
CA ALA A 476 -46.31 11.11 10.20
C ALA A 476 -46.28 12.40 11.07
N ASP A 477 -45.77 12.29 12.28
CA ASP A 477 -45.58 13.36 13.24
C ASP A 477 -44.24 14.06 13.11
N SER A 478 -43.35 13.62 12.21
CA SER A 478 -42.07 14.28 11.98
C SER A 478 -42.24 15.68 11.37
N PRO A 479 -41.70 16.74 11.98
CA PRO A 479 -41.75 18.11 11.43
C PRO A 479 -41.08 18.19 10.07
N THR A 480 -40.01 17.44 9.82
CA THR A 480 -39.31 17.38 8.52
C THR A 480 -40.16 16.71 7.45
N ALA A 481 -40.92 15.66 7.80
CA ALA A 481 -41.86 15.02 6.87
C ALA A 481 -43.02 15.95 6.51
N GLN A 482 -43.62 16.62 7.51
CA GLN A 482 -44.70 17.58 7.31
C GLN A 482 -44.22 18.78 6.47
N PHE A 483 -43.03 19.29 6.73
CA PHE A 483 -42.42 20.37 5.94
C PHE A 483 -42.17 19.95 4.48
N GLY A 484 -41.63 18.75 4.25
CA GLY A 484 -41.45 18.20 2.91
C GLY A 484 -42.77 18.08 2.16
N LYS A 485 -43.81 17.52 2.81
CA LYS A 485 -45.17 17.41 2.27
C LYS A 485 -45.78 18.77 1.95
N ALA A 486 -45.60 19.77 2.83
CA ALA A 486 -46.08 21.12 2.58
C ALA A 486 -45.50 21.71 1.29
N ARG A 487 -44.19 21.58 1.08
CA ARG A 487 -43.51 22.05 -0.13
C ARG A 487 -44.00 21.31 -1.37
N ALA A 488 -44.25 19.99 -1.27
CA ALA A 488 -44.76 19.19 -2.35
C ALA A 488 -46.19 19.60 -2.72
N PHE A 489 -47.08 19.78 -1.75
CA PHE A 489 -48.46 20.23 -1.99
C PHE A 489 -48.49 21.65 -2.55
N ALA A 490 -47.65 22.56 -2.07
CA ALA A 490 -47.52 23.90 -2.63
C ALA A 490 -47.15 23.85 -4.13
N MET A 491 -46.19 22.96 -4.49
CA MET A 491 -45.80 22.78 -5.89
C MET A 491 -46.88 22.13 -6.73
N GLN A 492 -47.77 21.31 -6.16
CA GLN A 492 -48.96 20.74 -6.84
C GLN A 492 -50.11 21.72 -6.95
N GLN A 493 -49.95 22.95 -6.47
CA GLN A 493 -51.03 23.96 -6.38
C GLN A 493 -52.23 23.52 -5.51
N LYS A 494 -51.95 22.76 -4.45
CA LYS A 494 -52.89 22.34 -3.41
C LYS A 494 -52.68 23.17 -2.12
N PRO A 495 -53.20 24.41 -2.10
CA PRO A 495 -52.85 25.37 -1.04
C PRO A 495 -53.38 25.00 0.34
N ASP A 496 -54.54 24.39 0.44
CA ASP A 496 -55.16 24.06 1.71
C ASP A 496 -54.44 22.88 2.40
N GLU A 497 -53.95 21.92 1.63
CA GLU A 497 -53.10 20.82 2.09
C GLU A 497 -51.72 21.34 2.48
N ALA A 498 -51.12 22.26 1.70
CA ALA A 498 -49.85 22.87 2.00
C ALA A 498 -49.90 23.64 3.29
N ASP A 499 -50.95 24.49 3.50
CA ASP A 499 -51.13 25.28 4.71
C ASP A 499 -51.24 24.41 5.97
N ARG A 500 -52.08 23.36 5.90
CA ARG A 500 -52.21 22.39 7.00
C ARG A 500 -50.85 21.76 7.39
N MET A 501 -50.06 21.38 6.40
CA MET A 501 -48.78 20.76 6.63
C MET A 501 -47.72 21.75 7.14
N TYR A 502 -47.69 22.97 6.60
CA TYR A 502 -46.82 24.04 7.14
C TYR A 502 -47.17 24.36 8.60
N ALA A 503 -48.44 24.57 8.91
CA ALA A 503 -48.90 24.85 10.26
C ALA A 503 -48.64 23.67 11.23
N ALA A 504 -48.75 22.44 10.77
CA ALA A 504 -48.41 21.27 11.57
C ALA A 504 -46.92 21.18 11.86
N ALA A 505 -46.07 21.38 10.85
CA ALA A 505 -44.61 21.42 11.01
C ALA A 505 -44.18 22.55 11.95
N TRP A 506 -44.75 23.73 11.79
CA TRP A 506 -44.44 24.88 12.63
C TRP A 506 -44.78 24.68 14.12
N ARG A 507 -45.92 24.07 14.41
CA ARG A 507 -46.32 23.74 15.79
C ARG A 507 -45.36 22.81 16.51
N GLN A 508 -44.67 21.94 15.75
CA GLN A 508 -43.72 20.98 16.32
C GLN A 508 -42.29 21.52 16.37
N ALA A 509 -41.95 22.41 15.44
CA ALA A 509 -40.62 23.00 15.35
C ALA A 509 -40.72 24.55 15.26
N PRO A 510 -41.31 25.18 16.28
CA PRO A 510 -41.41 26.63 16.30
C PRO A 510 -40.02 27.24 16.32
N GLY A 511 -39.86 28.33 15.61
CA GLY A 511 -38.58 29.03 15.57
C GLY A 511 -37.54 28.42 14.62
N ASN A 512 -37.86 27.41 13.84
CA ASN A 512 -36.96 26.92 12.79
C ASN A 512 -36.86 27.91 11.63
N PRO A 513 -35.68 28.51 11.36
CA PRO A 513 -35.52 29.57 10.36
C PRO A 513 -35.85 29.10 8.92
N VAL A 514 -35.50 27.84 8.55
CA VAL A 514 -35.72 27.31 7.20
C VAL A 514 -37.21 27.09 6.96
N LEU A 515 -37.89 26.53 7.95
CA LEU A 515 -39.35 26.36 7.89
C LEU A 515 -40.06 27.69 7.85
N PHE A 516 -39.62 28.69 8.68
CA PHE A 516 -40.15 30.05 8.66
C PHE A 516 -40.06 30.68 7.28
N GLU A 517 -38.88 30.63 6.66
CA GLU A 517 -38.65 31.22 5.33
C GLU A 517 -39.60 30.63 4.27
N SER A 518 -39.71 29.32 4.25
CA SER A 518 -40.57 28.62 3.28
C SER A 518 -42.06 28.88 3.55
N TYR A 519 -42.48 28.89 4.83
CA TYR A 519 -43.88 29.15 5.19
C TYR A 519 -44.25 30.60 4.94
N ALA A 520 -43.38 31.56 5.29
CA ALA A 520 -43.57 32.98 4.99
C ALA A 520 -43.70 33.22 3.46
N ALA A 521 -42.85 32.60 2.64
CA ALA A 521 -42.97 32.72 1.20
C ALA A 521 -44.32 32.17 0.68
N PHE A 522 -44.75 31.04 1.21
CA PHE A 522 -46.08 30.48 0.87
C PHE A 522 -47.21 31.42 1.29
N LEU A 523 -47.17 32.03 2.48
CA LEU A 523 -48.19 32.99 2.94
C LEU A 523 -48.19 34.28 2.10
N ILE A 524 -47.04 34.76 1.66
CA ILE A 524 -46.94 35.91 0.74
C ILE A 524 -47.63 35.59 -0.60
N ASP A 525 -47.34 34.44 -1.19
CA ASP A 525 -47.96 34.03 -2.45
C ASP A 525 -49.49 33.90 -2.32
N ARG A 526 -49.97 33.60 -1.11
CA ARG A 526 -51.40 33.52 -0.80
C ARG A 526 -52.03 34.86 -0.34
N LYS A 527 -51.27 35.98 -0.37
CA LYS A 527 -51.68 37.30 0.11
C LYS A 527 -52.08 37.32 1.58
N ARG A 528 -51.49 36.41 2.37
CA ARG A 528 -51.67 36.30 3.84
C ARG A 528 -50.44 36.80 4.62
N GLY A 529 -49.76 37.79 4.08
CA GLY A 529 -48.51 38.34 4.68
C GLY A 529 -48.66 38.86 6.10
N GLY A 530 -49.86 39.28 6.51
CA GLY A 530 -50.11 39.72 7.90
C GLY A 530 -49.87 38.67 8.97
N GLU A 531 -49.90 37.37 8.60
CA GLU A 531 -49.66 36.25 9.55
C GLU A 531 -48.16 36.04 9.86
N ILE A 532 -47.29 36.57 9.02
CA ILE A 532 -45.82 36.41 9.17
C ILE A 532 -45.32 37.06 10.47
N ALA A 533 -45.95 38.16 10.90
CA ALA A 533 -45.58 38.81 12.14
C ALA A 533 -45.77 37.91 13.39
N ALA A 534 -46.85 37.11 13.39
CA ALA A 534 -47.11 36.14 14.46
C ALA A 534 -46.08 35.01 14.48
N LEU A 535 -45.72 34.46 13.31
CA LEU A 535 -44.68 33.45 13.21
C LEU A 535 -43.30 33.99 13.62
N ALA A 536 -43.00 35.24 13.29
CA ALA A 536 -41.71 35.89 13.60
C ALA A 536 -41.44 36.05 15.11
N VAL A 537 -42.49 36.13 15.92
CA VAL A 537 -42.35 36.22 17.40
C VAL A 537 -41.76 34.95 17.99
N GLU A 538 -42.00 33.80 17.39
CA GLU A 538 -41.51 32.50 17.85
C GLU A 538 -40.05 32.20 17.43
N LEU A 539 -39.47 33.04 16.55
CA LEU A 539 -38.08 32.90 16.14
C LEU A 539 -37.11 33.24 17.29
N PRO A 540 -35.90 32.58 17.30
CA PRO A 540 -34.88 32.91 18.29
C PRO A 540 -34.52 34.42 18.26
N ALA A 541 -34.27 35.04 19.40
CA ALA A 541 -33.90 36.47 19.50
C ALA A 541 -32.45 36.76 19.02
N THR A 542 -31.98 36.05 18.02
CA THR A 542 -30.65 36.23 17.42
C THR A 542 -30.68 37.30 16.32
N PRO A 543 -29.55 37.96 16.02
CA PRO A 543 -29.49 38.92 14.90
C PRO A 543 -29.88 38.30 13.56
N GLY A 544 -29.47 37.03 13.28
CA GLY A 544 -29.81 36.32 12.05
C GLY A 544 -31.31 36.05 11.92
N ALA A 545 -31.98 35.64 12.98
CA ALA A 545 -33.40 35.40 12.97
C ALA A 545 -34.20 36.70 12.84
N ARG A 546 -33.77 37.78 13.50
CA ARG A 546 -34.36 39.13 13.36
C ARG A 546 -34.23 39.66 11.94
N HIS A 547 -33.07 39.49 11.32
CA HIS A 547 -32.87 39.82 9.92
C HIS A 547 -33.86 39.09 9.03
N LEU A 548 -33.97 37.75 9.20
CA LEU A 548 -34.86 36.91 8.41
C LEU A 548 -36.34 37.35 8.57
N ALA A 549 -36.79 37.58 9.80
CA ALA A 549 -38.14 38.03 10.11
C ALA A 549 -38.45 39.35 9.40
N ALA A 550 -37.60 40.36 9.58
CA ALA A 550 -37.78 41.68 8.99
C ALA A 550 -37.76 41.63 7.46
N PHE A 551 -36.89 40.80 6.87
CA PHE A 551 -36.84 40.62 5.42
C PHE A 551 -38.14 40.02 4.86
N GLN A 552 -38.70 38.99 5.50
CA GLN A 552 -39.96 38.36 5.04
C GLN A 552 -41.16 39.32 5.26
N GLN A 553 -41.17 40.13 6.33
CA GLN A 553 -42.17 41.18 6.55
C GLN A 553 -42.10 42.26 5.46
N ALA A 554 -40.88 42.66 5.07
CA ALA A 554 -40.69 43.62 3.96
C ALA A 554 -41.26 43.06 2.65
N ARG A 555 -40.98 41.81 2.32
CA ARG A 555 -41.53 41.14 1.13
C ARG A 555 -43.07 41.05 1.17
N ALA A 556 -43.64 40.81 2.35
CA ALA A 556 -45.08 40.80 2.53
C ALA A 556 -45.70 42.17 2.28
N ALA A 557 -45.06 43.24 2.79
CA ALA A 557 -45.48 44.62 2.57
C ALA A 557 -45.40 45.03 1.09
N GLU A 558 -44.34 44.61 0.37
CA GLU A 558 -44.25 44.80 -1.08
C GLU A 558 -45.41 44.10 -1.84
N ALA A 559 -45.65 42.83 -1.49
CA ALA A 559 -46.74 42.06 -2.08
C ALA A 559 -48.13 42.65 -1.77
N GLY A 560 -48.26 43.35 -0.62
CA GLY A 560 -49.40 44.15 -0.19
C GLY A 560 -49.47 45.54 -0.79
N ASN A 561 -48.52 45.90 -1.67
CA ASN A 561 -48.40 47.23 -2.28
C ASN A 561 -48.21 48.39 -1.28
N SER A 562 -47.46 48.13 -0.20
CA SER A 562 -47.08 49.08 0.88
C SER A 562 -45.57 49.39 0.86
N PRO A 563 -45.09 50.23 -0.08
CA PRO A 563 -43.65 50.45 -0.28
C PRO A 563 -42.95 51.09 0.91
N ASP A 564 -43.61 52.02 1.62
CA ASP A 564 -43.03 52.67 2.79
C ASP A 564 -42.84 51.70 3.97
N GLU A 565 -43.80 50.78 4.16
CA GLU A 565 -43.72 49.73 5.16
C GLU A 565 -42.63 48.68 4.77
N ALA A 566 -42.56 48.31 3.50
CA ALA A 566 -41.50 47.45 3.00
C ALA A 566 -40.11 48.05 3.25
N ARG A 567 -39.95 49.35 2.92
CA ARG A 567 -38.69 50.06 3.16
C ARG A 567 -38.29 50.09 4.64
N LYS A 568 -39.25 50.30 5.54
CA LYS A 568 -39.01 50.26 6.99
C LYS A 568 -38.48 48.91 7.41
N HIS A 569 -39.10 47.81 7.00
CA HIS A 569 -38.67 46.45 7.34
C HIS A 569 -37.34 46.09 6.70
N TYR A 570 -36.99 46.59 5.50
CA TYR A 570 -35.64 46.42 4.95
C TYR A 570 -34.58 47.13 5.79
N LEU A 571 -34.87 48.30 6.33
CA LEU A 571 -33.97 49.00 7.26
C LEU A 571 -33.81 48.24 8.59
N ASP A 572 -34.90 47.67 9.13
CA ASP A 572 -34.84 46.79 10.32
C ASP A 572 -34.00 45.56 10.08
N ALA A 573 -34.11 44.97 8.89
CA ALA A 573 -33.27 43.83 8.48
C ALA A 573 -31.79 44.20 8.37
N LEU A 574 -31.47 45.38 7.82
CA LEU A 574 -30.11 45.91 7.76
C LEU A 574 -29.51 46.10 9.17
N ALA A 575 -30.26 46.76 10.08
CA ALA A 575 -29.83 46.98 11.46
C ALA A 575 -29.57 45.65 12.22
N ALA A 576 -30.26 44.60 11.85
CA ALA A 576 -30.01 43.28 12.40
C ALA A 576 -28.70 42.65 11.84
N LEU A 577 -28.41 42.84 10.54
CA LEU A 577 -27.17 42.35 9.93
C LEU A 577 -25.90 43.07 10.43
N GLU A 578 -25.99 44.33 10.81
CA GLU A 578 -24.87 45.08 11.37
C GLU A 578 -24.33 44.49 12.68
N LYS A 579 -25.14 43.69 13.37
CA LYS A 579 -24.77 42.96 14.59
C LYS A 579 -24.12 41.60 14.35
N LEU A 580 -24.01 41.17 13.10
CA LEU A 580 -23.34 39.95 12.72
C LEU A 580 -21.86 40.22 12.43
N PRO A 581 -20.97 39.22 12.66
CA PRO A 581 -19.58 39.35 12.28
C PRO A 581 -19.45 39.54 10.76
N PRO A 582 -18.53 40.40 10.30
CA PRO A 582 -18.35 40.67 8.88
C PRO A 582 -17.89 39.41 8.14
N SER A 583 -18.52 39.19 7.02
CA SER A 583 -18.14 38.11 6.09
C SER A 583 -18.64 38.46 4.69
N PRO A 584 -18.06 37.91 3.61
CA PRO A 584 -18.54 38.16 2.24
C PRO A 584 -20.03 37.89 2.05
N ALA A 585 -20.56 36.86 2.72
CA ALA A 585 -21.98 36.53 2.69
C ALA A 585 -22.85 37.58 3.41
N VAL A 586 -22.41 38.09 4.55
CA VAL A 586 -23.09 39.18 5.29
C VAL A 586 -23.03 40.47 4.48
N ASP A 587 -21.87 40.83 3.93
CA ASP A 587 -21.70 42.06 3.13
C ASP A 587 -22.51 42.00 1.83
N TYR A 588 -22.64 40.83 1.19
CA TYR A 588 -23.55 40.66 0.05
C TYR A 588 -25.01 40.89 0.43
N ARG A 589 -25.47 40.35 1.56
CA ARG A 589 -26.83 40.54 2.06
C ARG A 589 -27.08 42.02 2.43
N ARG A 590 -26.11 42.67 3.05
CA ARG A 590 -26.20 44.13 3.37
C ARG A 590 -26.31 44.95 2.09
N ALA A 591 -25.47 44.66 1.08
CA ALA A 591 -25.56 45.35 -0.21
C ALA A 591 -26.93 45.18 -0.88
N TYR A 592 -27.46 43.96 -0.85
CA TYR A 592 -28.77 43.66 -1.41
C TYR A 592 -29.91 44.40 -0.71
N LEU A 593 -29.90 44.40 0.63
CA LEU A 593 -30.92 45.07 1.40
C LEU A 593 -30.79 46.61 1.31
N SER A 594 -29.57 47.15 1.25
CA SER A 594 -29.34 48.58 1.04
C SER A 594 -29.95 49.05 -0.29
N ALA A 595 -29.81 48.25 -1.36
CA ALA A 595 -30.45 48.52 -2.65
C ALA A 595 -31.98 48.51 -2.54
N LEU A 596 -32.57 47.51 -1.89
CA LEU A 596 -34.02 47.43 -1.67
C LEU A 596 -34.57 48.53 -0.80
N ALA A 597 -33.77 49.00 0.18
CA ALA A 597 -34.12 50.15 1.03
C ALA A 597 -33.91 51.53 0.35
N GLY A 598 -33.45 51.55 -0.90
CA GLY A 598 -33.15 52.80 -1.63
C GLY A 598 -31.87 53.50 -1.17
N ARG A 599 -30.91 52.74 -0.56
CA ARG A 599 -29.57 53.24 -0.17
C ARG A 599 -28.52 52.83 -1.23
N ASP A 600 -28.77 53.29 -2.47
CA ASP A 600 -28.02 52.80 -3.66
C ASP A 600 -26.53 53.11 -3.58
N THR A 601 -26.10 54.21 -2.98
CA THR A 601 -24.69 54.57 -2.82
C THR A 601 -23.96 53.65 -1.85
N GLU A 602 -24.63 53.21 -0.77
CA GLU A 602 -24.10 52.22 0.17
C GLU A 602 -24.02 50.85 -0.48
N ALA A 603 -25.07 50.46 -1.24
CA ALA A 603 -25.10 49.19 -2.01
C ALA A 603 -23.98 49.16 -3.05
N GLU A 604 -23.74 50.24 -3.79
CA GLU A 604 -22.65 50.37 -4.76
C GLU A 604 -21.29 50.15 -4.11
N ALA A 605 -21.02 50.76 -2.96
CA ALA A 605 -19.75 50.62 -2.25
C ALA A 605 -19.52 49.20 -1.74
N LEU A 606 -20.56 48.52 -1.22
CA LEU A 606 -20.48 47.14 -0.75
C LEU A 606 -20.28 46.15 -1.89
N TYR A 607 -21.07 46.26 -2.96
CA TYR A 607 -20.92 45.40 -4.13
C TYR A 607 -19.59 45.63 -4.85
N GLY A 608 -19.09 46.90 -4.86
CA GLY A 608 -17.77 47.20 -5.44
C GLY A 608 -16.66 46.43 -4.76
N ARG A 609 -16.61 46.44 -3.42
CA ARG A 609 -15.64 45.65 -2.64
C ARG A 609 -15.76 44.14 -2.90
N LEU A 610 -16.98 43.62 -2.90
CA LEU A 610 -17.21 42.19 -3.20
C LEU A 610 -16.75 41.79 -4.61
N LEU A 611 -16.85 42.72 -5.58
CA LEU A 611 -16.37 42.50 -6.93
C LEU A 611 -14.85 42.58 -7.06
N GLU A 612 -14.18 43.42 -6.22
CA GLU A 612 -12.72 43.46 -6.11
C GLU A 612 -12.18 42.11 -5.59
N ASP A 613 -12.82 41.54 -4.55
CA ASP A 613 -12.45 40.26 -3.97
C ASP A 613 -12.74 39.08 -4.92
N ASN A 614 -13.86 39.14 -5.65
CA ASN A 614 -14.24 38.11 -6.62
C ASN A 614 -14.81 38.71 -7.91
N PRO A 615 -13.95 39.05 -8.89
CA PRO A 615 -14.36 39.67 -10.16
C PRO A 615 -15.30 38.84 -11.04
N GLN A 616 -15.43 37.56 -10.77
CA GLN A 616 -16.26 36.64 -11.55
C GLN A 616 -17.55 36.25 -10.83
N SER A 617 -17.97 37.00 -9.80
CA SER A 617 -19.22 36.75 -9.12
C SER A 617 -20.43 37.23 -9.95
N LEU A 618 -21.11 36.30 -10.61
CA LEU A 618 -22.30 36.59 -11.43
C LEU A 618 -23.39 37.35 -10.64
N PRO A 619 -23.77 36.93 -9.41
CA PRO A 619 -24.79 37.65 -8.63
C PRO A 619 -24.40 39.09 -8.32
N VAL A 620 -23.11 39.32 -8.00
CA VAL A 620 -22.60 40.67 -7.70
C VAL A 620 -22.63 41.54 -8.97
N LEU A 621 -22.17 41.00 -10.11
CA LEU A 621 -22.22 41.74 -11.39
C LEU A 621 -23.64 42.17 -11.76
N LEU A 622 -24.64 41.28 -11.60
CA LEU A 622 -26.04 41.57 -11.91
C LEU A 622 -26.60 42.65 -10.98
N ASN A 623 -26.45 42.48 -9.65
CA ASN A 623 -27.02 43.42 -8.69
C ASN A 623 -26.32 44.76 -8.75
N LEU A 624 -25.01 44.84 -8.93
CA LEU A 624 -24.28 46.09 -9.10
C LEU A 624 -24.69 46.82 -10.38
N SER A 625 -24.97 46.06 -11.46
CA SER A 625 -25.54 46.65 -12.69
C SER A 625 -26.89 47.34 -12.44
N GLU A 626 -27.77 46.71 -11.63
CA GLU A 626 -29.06 47.31 -11.27
C GLU A 626 -28.85 48.57 -10.42
N VAL A 627 -28.01 48.52 -9.40
CA VAL A 627 -27.70 49.67 -8.52
C VAL A 627 -27.10 50.86 -9.29
N LYS A 628 -26.13 50.57 -10.19
CA LYS A 628 -25.51 51.61 -11.02
C LYS A 628 -26.52 52.27 -11.97
N ALA A 629 -27.47 51.48 -12.48
CA ALA A 629 -28.55 52.05 -13.30
C ALA A 629 -29.50 52.94 -12.49
N ALA A 630 -29.86 52.53 -11.25
CA ALA A 630 -30.65 53.36 -10.33
C ALA A 630 -29.94 54.68 -10.01
N LEU A 631 -28.62 54.67 -9.86
CA LEU A 631 -27.78 55.84 -9.67
C LEU A 631 -27.56 56.70 -10.96
N GLY A 632 -28.17 56.34 -12.08
CA GLY A 632 -28.01 57.04 -13.35
C GLY A 632 -26.70 56.74 -14.10
N LYS A 633 -25.83 55.86 -13.61
CA LYS A 633 -24.55 55.46 -14.18
C LYS A 633 -24.72 54.45 -15.32
N LYS A 634 -25.50 54.80 -16.36
CA LYS A 634 -25.97 53.91 -17.41
C LYS A 634 -24.86 53.13 -18.15
N GLN A 635 -23.72 53.82 -18.46
CA GLN A 635 -22.59 53.18 -19.18
C GLN A 635 -21.91 52.11 -18.34
N GLU A 636 -21.71 52.38 -17.03
CA GLU A 636 -21.11 51.43 -16.11
C GLU A 636 -22.04 50.22 -15.89
N ALA A 637 -23.35 50.48 -15.74
CA ALA A 637 -24.36 49.43 -15.64
C ALA A 637 -24.35 48.47 -16.86
N LEU A 638 -24.27 49.05 -18.07
CA LEU A 638 -24.19 48.26 -19.31
C LEU A 638 -22.88 47.44 -19.42
N SER A 639 -21.76 48.02 -18.95
CA SER A 639 -20.48 47.31 -18.90
C SER A 639 -20.55 46.08 -18.01
N LEU A 640 -21.11 46.21 -16.81
CA LEU A 640 -21.31 45.10 -15.87
C LEU A 640 -22.26 44.02 -16.44
N ALA A 641 -23.36 44.43 -17.06
CA ALA A 641 -24.30 43.49 -17.71
C ALA A 641 -23.65 42.71 -18.86
N ARG A 642 -22.75 43.34 -19.65
CA ARG A 642 -21.95 42.68 -20.67
C ARG A 642 -20.97 41.68 -20.05
N SER A 643 -20.35 42.01 -18.94
CA SER A 643 -19.45 41.11 -18.21
C SER A 643 -20.21 39.89 -17.66
N ALA A 644 -21.39 40.09 -17.06
CA ALA A 644 -22.26 39.03 -16.60
C ALA A 644 -22.70 38.08 -17.74
N ALA A 645 -23.07 38.63 -18.89
CA ALA A 645 -23.48 37.83 -20.05
C ALA A 645 -22.31 37.08 -20.70
N ARG A 646 -21.10 37.62 -20.64
CA ARG A 646 -19.88 36.89 -21.09
C ARG A 646 -19.51 35.75 -20.14
N LEU A 647 -19.66 35.98 -18.85
CA LEU A 647 -19.36 35.00 -17.82
C LEU A 647 -20.32 33.80 -17.86
N ALA A 648 -21.61 34.09 -18.07
CA ALA A 648 -22.66 33.06 -18.08
C ALA A 648 -23.61 33.26 -19.29
N PRO A 649 -23.20 32.85 -20.49
CA PRO A 649 -24.00 33.05 -21.73
C PRO A 649 -25.37 32.36 -21.69
N ASP A 650 -25.47 31.25 -20.96
CA ASP A 650 -26.71 30.48 -20.84
C ASP A 650 -27.65 30.98 -19.73
N SER A 651 -27.18 31.94 -18.90
CA SER A 651 -27.99 32.51 -17.84
C SER A 651 -29.06 33.46 -18.39
N GLU A 652 -30.32 33.08 -18.17
CA GLU A 652 -31.49 33.91 -18.56
C GLU A 652 -31.43 35.28 -17.86
N ALA A 653 -31.03 35.33 -16.53
CA ALA A 653 -30.91 36.56 -15.79
C ALA A 653 -29.86 37.50 -16.41
N ALA A 654 -28.71 36.98 -16.84
CA ALA A 654 -27.66 37.78 -17.48
C ALA A 654 -28.11 38.31 -18.85
N ARG A 655 -28.81 37.49 -19.65
CA ARG A 655 -29.38 37.93 -20.94
C ARG A 655 -30.44 39.01 -20.76
N GLN A 656 -31.35 38.87 -19.80
CA GLN A 656 -32.38 39.85 -19.50
C GLN A 656 -31.78 41.17 -18.94
N CYS A 657 -30.80 41.11 -18.04
CA CYS A 657 -30.10 42.27 -17.56
C CYS A 657 -29.42 43.03 -18.73
N LEU A 658 -28.67 42.32 -19.59
CA LEU A 658 -28.07 42.96 -20.76
C LEU A 658 -29.07 43.58 -21.72
N LYS A 659 -30.20 42.92 -21.95
CA LYS A 659 -31.30 43.45 -22.81
C LYS A 659 -31.90 44.72 -22.24
N ARG A 660 -32.21 44.78 -20.91
CA ARG A 660 -32.74 45.97 -20.22
C ARG A 660 -31.74 47.11 -20.31
N ARG A 661 -30.50 46.90 -19.95
CA ARG A 661 -29.44 47.97 -19.96
C ARG A 661 -29.13 48.43 -21.41
N GLY A 662 -29.20 47.54 -22.38
CA GLY A 662 -29.04 47.93 -23.78
C GLY A 662 -30.16 48.80 -24.33
N GLN A 663 -31.40 48.60 -23.84
CA GLN A 663 -32.56 49.46 -24.21
C GLN A 663 -32.48 50.85 -23.54
N GLU A 664 -32.09 50.96 -22.26
CA GLU A 664 -31.91 52.19 -21.49
C GLU A 664 -30.78 53.11 -22.01
N ASN A 665 -29.82 52.54 -22.74
CA ASN A 665 -28.71 53.24 -23.35
C ASN A 665 -28.90 53.59 -24.85
N ARG A 666 -30.09 53.31 -25.44
CA ARG A 666 -30.40 53.83 -26.75
C ARG A 666 -30.67 55.31 -26.67
N PRO A 667 -30.13 56.12 -27.62
CA PRO A 667 -30.29 57.56 -27.63
C PRO A 667 -31.74 58.00 -27.77
#